data_e4eb0eea5cdcf4fe4323c116e59fc309
#
_entry.id   e4eb0eea5cdcf4fe4323c116e59fc309
#
_cell.length_a   1.000
_cell.length_b   1.000
_cell.length_c   1.000
_cell.angle_alpha   90.00
_cell.angle_beta   90.00
_cell.angle_gamma   90.00
#
_symmetry.space_group_name_H-M   'P 1'
#
loop_
_entity.id
_entity.type
_entity.pdbx_description
1 polymer ?
#
loop_
_entity_poly.entity_id
_entity_poly.type
_entity_poly.pdbx_seq_one_letter_code
_entity_poly.pdbx_strand_id
1 'polypeptide(L)'
;MILSLENVSKIYNGNTVLDNVALTIEDNDRIGLVGVNGCGKSTLLRIITGAEEPETQPEPNVARVAITKSASIGFLAQNTGLDRSSTIIEEMTSVFSWLLKIGDELRELEKTMASPEAHSDEKRFAEISEEYARKTAIFESNDGYLINVKINKVLNGMGFGTETYDRVISTLSGGEKTRLALSKLLLENPNLLILDEPTNHLDFNTIMWLEDYLKDYKGALLIVSHDRYFLDKLTTSTCEIERGRLKRYKGNYSAFTKLKEADVIRQMKEYEAQQEEIAKLQDFIDRNLVRATTSNMAKSRIKKLEAMELIEKPVTNTKSAKIKFEYDIAPPIDVLTVKNIDVSVGSGYDRKTLVDNLSFEVKRGEKLGIIGSNGIGKSTLLKIIQHILPCSHGSVEWTKNIKISYFDQENSQLDFNKTVMEEVHSRYRTMSDLEIRSVLGSVRMVGENVFKPISVISGGERAKLCFAIMMLERGNVLILDEPTNHLDIDTKEVLEKALCDYDGTIIFVSHDRYLLNRLATRILEITPDSVESFNGGFDEYMEVKRAKQLATEKQIEIQKAEKAKKEAAEKSVKAYRSKEQRSADAKKRNRIRELEKEIEKLEAEMQALQEEMASPEVCQNYQLMQEKCAEFEQKKLLSAEYSDEWLMLSEEMES
;
A
#
# COMPACT_ATOMS: atom_id res chain seq x y z
N MET A 1 -17.77 18.94 -0.12
CA MET A 1 -18.39 17.59 -0.16
C MET A 1 -18.16 17.00 -1.55
N ILE A 2 -17.51 15.85 -1.64
CA ILE A 2 -17.21 15.18 -2.92
C ILE A 2 -18.28 14.15 -3.27
N LEU A 3 -18.65 13.32 -2.26
CA LEU A 3 -19.58 12.21 -2.41
C LEU A 3 -20.58 12.18 -1.25
N SER A 4 -21.86 11.90 -1.55
CA SER A 4 -22.88 11.53 -0.56
C SER A 4 -23.64 10.29 -1.03
N LEU A 5 -23.71 9.30 -0.16
CA LEU A 5 -24.53 8.11 -0.30
C LEU A 5 -25.65 8.15 0.74
N GLU A 6 -26.87 7.91 0.33
CA GLU A 6 -28.03 7.83 1.23
C GLU A 6 -28.86 6.61 0.85
N ASN A 7 -29.26 5.83 1.85
CA ASN A 7 -30.15 4.67 1.72
C ASN A 7 -29.70 3.63 0.69
N VAL A 8 -28.38 3.40 0.57
CA VAL A 8 -27.82 2.46 -0.40
C VAL A 8 -27.96 1.03 0.12
N SER A 9 -28.69 0.20 -0.63
CA SER A 9 -28.85 -1.24 -0.36
C SER A 9 -28.49 -2.05 -1.58
N LYS A 10 -28.05 -3.30 -1.37
CA LYS A 10 -27.75 -4.27 -2.42
C LYS A 10 -28.04 -5.69 -1.99
N ILE A 11 -28.71 -6.44 -2.87
CA ILE A 11 -29.11 -7.83 -2.63
C ILE A 11 -28.55 -8.70 -3.74
N TYR A 12 -27.92 -9.83 -3.41
CA TYR A 12 -27.50 -10.85 -4.35
C TYR A 12 -28.14 -12.19 -4.02
N ASN A 13 -28.83 -12.77 -4.96
CA ASN A 13 -29.49 -14.10 -4.81
C ASN A 13 -30.33 -14.21 -3.52
N GLY A 14 -31.03 -13.13 -3.14
CA GLY A 14 -31.85 -13.08 -1.93
C GLY A 14 -31.09 -12.78 -0.63
N ASN A 15 -29.75 -12.66 -0.68
CA ASN A 15 -28.94 -12.27 0.48
C ASN A 15 -28.66 -10.78 0.44
N THR A 16 -29.05 -10.05 1.48
CA THR A 16 -28.73 -8.63 1.64
C THR A 16 -27.27 -8.46 2.00
N VAL A 17 -26.50 -7.80 1.12
CA VAL A 17 -25.07 -7.51 1.29
C VAL A 17 -24.86 -6.12 1.86
N LEU A 18 -25.64 -5.14 1.40
CA LEU A 18 -25.68 -3.77 1.93
C LEU A 18 -27.13 -3.44 2.31
N ASP A 19 -27.34 -2.87 3.48
CA ASP A 19 -28.63 -2.52 4.04
C ASP A 19 -28.61 -1.06 4.54
N ASN A 20 -29.28 -0.18 3.77
CA ASN A 20 -29.47 1.23 4.14
C ASN A 20 -28.17 1.96 4.50
N VAL A 21 -27.13 1.81 3.67
CA VAL A 21 -25.83 2.41 3.88
C VAL A 21 -25.87 3.90 3.56
N ALA A 22 -25.34 4.73 4.49
CA ALA A 22 -25.12 6.15 4.30
C ALA A 22 -23.64 6.47 4.51
N LEU A 23 -23.03 7.25 3.62
CA LEU A 23 -21.64 7.67 3.70
C LEU A 23 -21.47 9.03 3.01
N THR A 24 -20.87 9.98 3.72
CA THR A 24 -20.48 11.28 3.16
C THR A 24 -18.97 11.40 3.19
N ILE A 25 -18.39 11.85 2.08
CA ILE A 25 -16.95 12.12 1.94
C ILE A 25 -16.76 13.59 1.58
N GLU A 26 -15.98 14.28 2.39
CA GLU A 26 -15.62 15.68 2.19
C GLU A 26 -14.22 15.84 1.58
N ASP A 27 -13.88 17.07 1.19
CA ASP A 27 -12.56 17.41 0.72
C ASP A 27 -11.53 17.12 1.83
N ASN A 28 -10.43 16.46 1.49
CA ASN A 28 -9.36 16.03 2.40
C ASN A 28 -9.74 14.96 3.44
N ASP A 29 -10.93 14.34 3.36
CA ASP A 29 -11.28 13.21 4.22
C ASP A 29 -10.33 12.02 3.99
N ARG A 30 -9.93 11.35 5.07
CA ARG A 30 -9.06 10.17 5.05
C ARG A 30 -9.76 9.03 5.77
N ILE A 31 -10.44 8.20 5.00
CA ILE A 31 -11.36 7.17 5.50
C ILE A 31 -10.78 5.79 5.26
N GLY A 32 -10.64 4.99 6.33
CA GLY A 32 -10.40 3.55 6.23
C GLY A 32 -11.72 2.79 6.21
N LEU A 33 -11.92 1.91 5.25
CA LEU A 33 -13.10 1.04 5.18
C LEU A 33 -12.71 -0.38 5.57
N VAL A 34 -13.25 -0.86 6.68
CA VAL A 34 -12.92 -2.17 7.28
C VAL A 34 -14.15 -3.07 7.38
N GLY A 35 -13.94 -4.37 7.55
CA GLY A 35 -14.97 -5.39 7.71
C GLY A 35 -14.48 -6.75 7.23
N VAL A 36 -15.15 -7.81 7.65
CA VAL A 36 -14.81 -9.20 7.27
C VAL A 36 -14.89 -9.41 5.76
N ASN A 37 -14.23 -10.44 5.26
CA ASN A 37 -14.32 -10.78 3.84
C ASN A 37 -15.77 -11.15 3.48
N GLY A 38 -16.25 -10.63 2.33
CA GLY A 38 -17.63 -10.82 1.87
C GLY A 38 -18.68 -9.91 2.51
N CYS A 39 -18.32 -8.96 3.40
CA CYS A 39 -19.30 -8.06 4.02
C CYS A 39 -19.82 -6.94 3.10
N GLY A 40 -19.32 -6.82 1.85
CA GLY A 40 -19.81 -5.84 0.88
C GLY A 40 -18.88 -4.65 0.62
N LYS A 41 -17.61 -4.65 1.09
CA LYS A 41 -16.65 -3.56 0.84
C LYS A 41 -16.51 -3.26 -0.66
N SER A 42 -16.12 -4.25 -1.44
CA SER A 42 -15.93 -4.06 -2.90
C SER A 42 -17.25 -3.76 -3.64
N THR A 43 -18.39 -4.24 -3.14
CA THR A 43 -19.72 -3.88 -3.67
C THR A 43 -20.00 -2.39 -3.44
N LEU A 44 -19.71 -1.87 -2.24
CA LEU A 44 -19.86 -0.45 -1.94
C LEU A 44 -18.95 0.41 -2.85
N LEU A 45 -17.70 0.00 -3.06
CA LEU A 45 -16.77 0.70 -3.96
C LEU A 45 -17.27 0.71 -5.42
N ARG A 46 -17.82 -0.40 -5.91
CA ARG A 46 -18.42 -0.46 -7.28
C ARG A 46 -19.62 0.45 -7.41
N ILE A 47 -20.44 0.57 -6.38
CA ILE A 47 -21.58 1.50 -6.38
C ILE A 47 -21.08 2.96 -6.39
N ILE A 48 -20.07 3.29 -5.59
CA ILE A 48 -19.47 4.63 -5.58
C ILE A 48 -18.91 5.01 -6.94
N THR A 49 -18.24 4.07 -7.61
CA THR A 49 -17.64 4.30 -8.94
C THR A 49 -18.63 4.23 -10.10
N GLY A 50 -19.90 3.90 -9.84
CA GLY A 50 -20.93 3.74 -10.87
C GLY A 50 -20.79 2.46 -11.69
N ALA A 51 -19.88 1.55 -11.30
CA ALA A 51 -19.74 0.24 -11.96
C ALA A 51 -20.91 -0.72 -11.65
N GLU A 52 -21.64 -0.42 -10.59
CA GLU A 52 -22.81 -1.18 -10.14
C GLU A 52 -23.88 -0.24 -9.60
N GLU A 53 -25.16 -0.52 -9.92
CA GLU A 53 -26.29 0.27 -9.42
C GLU A 53 -26.77 -0.27 -8.06
N PRO A 54 -27.19 0.60 -7.14
CA PRO A 54 -27.84 0.19 -5.90
C PRO A 54 -29.21 -0.43 -6.19
N GLU A 55 -29.75 -1.15 -5.21
CA GLU A 55 -31.10 -1.73 -5.30
C GLU A 55 -32.16 -0.62 -5.31
N THR A 56 -33.16 -0.76 -6.18
CA THR A 56 -34.28 0.18 -6.23
C THR A 56 -35.25 -0.09 -5.08
N GLN A 57 -35.39 0.86 -4.16
CA GLN A 57 -36.32 0.79 -3.04
C GLN A 57 -37.48 1.78 -3.23
N PRO A 58 -38.69 1.47 -2.72
CA PRO A 58 -39.82 2.41 -2.77
C PRO A 58 -39.59 3.61 -1.83
N GLU A 59 -40.23 4.74 -2.15
CA GLU A 59 -40.20 5.89 -1.25
C GLU A 59 -40.69 5.54 0.17
N PRO A 60 -40.09 6.11 1.25
CA PRO A 60 -39.10 7.22 1.26
C PRO A 60 -37.62 6.78 1.14
N ASN A 61 -37.32 5.47 0.99
CA ASN A 61 -35.98 4.91 1.09
C ASN A 61 -35.25 4.80 -0.27
N VAL A 62 -35.48 5.73 -1.17
CA VAL A 62 -34.81 5.72 -2.47
C VAL A 62 -33.32 5.92 -2.30
N ALA A 63 -32.52 5.00 -2.85
CA ALA A 63 -31.07 5.10 -2.85
C ALA A 63 -30.62 6.34 -3.64
N ARG A 64 -29.73 7.13 -3.06
CA ARG A 64 -29.14 8.32 -3.69
C ARG A 64 -27.63 8.23 -3.66
N VAL A 65 -27.03 8.38 -4.84
CA VAL A 65 -25.57 8.51 -5.00
C VAL A 65 -25.34 9.88 -5.65
N ALA A 66 -24.84 10.82 -4.88
CA ALA A 66 -24.57 12.17 -5.33
C ALA A 66 -23.06 12.43 -5.36
N ILE A 67 -22.53 12.70 -6.55
CA ILE A 67 -21.12 13.08 -6.77
C ILE A 67 -21.10 14.50 -7.29
N THR A 68 -20.22 15.34 -6.75
CA THR A 68 -20.04 16.73 -7.24
C THR A 68 -19.54 16.70 -8.68
N LYS A 69 -20.20 17.47 -9.56
CA LYS A 69 -19.92 17.46 -11.02
C LYS A 69 -18.46 17.78 -11.40
N SER A 70 -17.77 18.55 -10.57
CA SER A 70 -16.36 18.91 -10.79
C SER A 70 -15.36 17.95 -10.14
N ALA A 71 -15.83 16.96 -9.39
CA ALA A 71 -14.95 16.03 -8.68
C ALA A 71 -14.56 14.85 -9.57
N SER A 72 -13.27 14.60 -9.67
CA SER A 72 -12.71 13.39 -10.30
C SER A 72 -12.55 12.29 -9.26
N ILE A 73 -12.98 11.07 -9.60
CA ILE A 73 -12.83 9.88 -8.77
C ILE A 73 -11.84 8.95 -9.45
N GLY A 74 -10.78 8.58 -8.75
CA GLY A 74 -9.83 7.59 -9.18
C GLY A 74 -10.04 6.30 -8.40
N PHE A 75 -10.15 5.18 -9.09
CA PHE A 75 -10.35 3.85 -8.50
C PHE A 75 -9.39 2.83 -9.09
N LEU A 76 -8.64 2.17 -8.22
CA LEU A 76 -7.80 1.06 -8.61
C LEU A 76 -8.68 -0.20 -8.77
N ALA A 77 -9.10 -0.49 -10.00
CA ALA A 77 -9.86 -1.69 -10.31
C ALA A 77 -8.95 -2.91 -10.51
N GLN A 78 -9.49 -4.12 -10.33
CA GLN A 78 -8.79 -5.37 -10.65
C GLN A 78 -8.42 -5.47 -12.15
N ASN A 79 -9.21 -4.86 -13.03
CA ASN A 79 -8.85 -4.65 -14.44
C ASN A 79 -8.14 -3.30 -14.55
N THR A 80 -6.86 -3.33 -14.82
CA THR A 80 -5.94 -2.20 -14.70
C THR A 80 -6.17 -1.06 -15.69
N GLY A 81 -7.01 -1.20 -16.71
CA GLY A 81 -7.27 -0.17 -17.72
C GLY A 81 -6.03 0.31 -18.48
N LEU A 82 -4.94 -0.47 -18.44
CA LEU A 82 -3.68 -0.15 -19.12
C LEU A 82 -3.70 -0.61 -20.58
N ASP A 83 -3.13 0.19 -21.47
CA ASP A 83 -2.88 -0.24 -22.85
C ASP A 83 -1.76 -1.27 -22.89
N ARG A 84 -2.10 -2.50 -23.25
CA ARG A 84 -1.18 -3.63 -23.27
C ARG A 84 -0.10 -3.54 -24.35
N SER A 85 -0.27 -2.68 -25.34
CA SER A 85 0.67 -2.49 -26.46
C SER A 85 1.71 -1.43 -26.19
N SER A 86 1.44 -0.51 -25.25
CA SER A 86 2.33 0.60 -24.88
C SER A 86 3.49 0.15 -23.98
N THR A 87 4.55 0.94 -23.96
CA THR A 87 5.61 0.84 -22.96
C THR A 87 5.19 1.49 -21.64
N ILE A 88 5.91 1.21 -20.56
CA ILE A 88 5.66 1.79 -19.23
C ILE A 88 5.71 3.33 -19.31
N ILE A 89 6.74 3.88 -19.95
CA ILE A 89 6.91 5.34 -20.02
C ILE A 89 5.84 6.01 -20.88
N GLU A 90 5.45 5.40 -22.01
CA GLU A 90 4.39 5.92 -22.88
C GLU A 90 3.05 5.98 -22.14
N GLU A 91 2.71 4.94 -21.41
CA GLU A 91 1.46 4.88 -20.61
C GLU A 91 1.44 5.96 -19.52
N MET A 92 2.54 6.18 -18.81
CA MET A 92 2.63 7.24 -17.81
C MET A 92 2.59 8.64 -18.43
N THR A 93 3.23 8.82 -19.58
CA THR A 93 3.23 10.09 -20.31
C THR A 93 1.85 10.43 -20.87
N SER A 94 1.03 9.41 -21.18
CA SER A 94 -0.33 9.59 -21.69
C SER A 94 -1.23 10.37 -20.73
N VAL A 95 -1.01 10.28 -19.42
CA VAL A 95 -1.72 11.04 -18.38
C VAL A 95 -1.61 12.55 -18.60
N PHE A 96 -0.46 12.99 -19.09
CA PHE A 96 -0.14 14.40 -19.33
C PHE A 96 -0.32 14.82 -20.80
N SER A 97 -0.96 13.98 -21.64
CA SER A 97 -1.11 14.26 -23.08
C SER A 97 -1.75 15.62 -23.39
N TRP A 98 -2.70 16.05 -22.58
CA TRP A 98 -3.34 17.36 -22.71
C TRP A 98 -2.37 18.51 -22.41
N LEU A 99 -1.50 18.35 -21.41
CA LEU A 99 -0.52 19.36 -21.00
C LEU A 99 0.65 19.41 -21.98
N LEU A 100 1.09 18.25 -22.50
CA LEU A 100 2.09 18.17 -23.56
C LEU A 100 1.62 18.86 -24.86
N LYS A 101 0.33 18.73 -25.23
CA LYS A 101 -0.26 19.48 -26.34
C LYS A 101 -0.17 20.97 -26.13
N ILE A 102 -0.46 21.46 -24.91
CA ILE A 102 -0.31 22.88 -24.59
C ILE A 102 1.15 23.31 -24.74
N GLY A 103 2.12 22.48 -24.32
CA GLY A 103 3.54 22.73 -24.50
C GLY A 103 3.96 22.81 -25.98
N ASP A 104 3.42 21.95 -26.84
CA ASP A 104 3.67 21.99 -28.27
C ASP A 104 3.04 23.25 -28.92
N GLU A 105 1.82 23.61 -28.52
CA GLU A 105 1.15 24.84 -28.95
C GLU A 105 1.92 26.10 -28.52
N LEU A 106 2.51 26.12 -27.33
CA LEU A 106 3.38 27.21 -26.87
C LEU A 106 4.61 27.35 -27.78
N ARG A 107 5.27 26.26 -28.14
CA ARG A 107 6.41 26.28 -29.05
C ARG A 107 6.05 26.79 -30.45
N GLU A 108 4.84 26.48 -30.94
CA GLU A 108 4.34 27.00 -32.21
C GLU A 108 4.03 28.50 -32.13
N LEU A 109 3.45 28.97 -31.04
CA LEU A 109 3.21 30.39 -30.79
C LEU A 109 4.53 31.17 -30.69
N GLU A 110 5.55 30.62 -30.00
CA GLU A 110 6.90 31.22 -29.94
C GLU A 110 7.52 31.37 -31.34
N LYS A 111 7.45 30.32 -32.17
CA LYS A 111 7.94 30.39 -33.56
C LYS A 111 7.18 31.43 -34.37
N THR A 112 5.86 31.54 -34.15
CA THR A 112 5.02 32.51 -34.86
C THR A 112 5.34 33.93 -34.41
N MET A 113 5.54 34.16 -33.11
CA MET A 113 5.94 35.47 -32.56
C MET A 113 7.33 35.91 -33.05
N ALA A 114 8.26 34.96 -33.23
CA ALA A 114 9.60 35.25 -33.76
C ALA A 114 9.61 35.52 -35.26
N SER A 115 8.52 35.32 -36.01
CA SER A 115 8.48 35.51 -37.43
C SER A 115 8.36 37.01 -37.77
N PRO A 116 9.05 37.52 -38.84
CA PRO A 116 8.95 38.93 -39.28
C PRO A 116 7.52 39.37 -39.64
N GLU A 117 6.69 38.43 -40.06
CA GLU A 117 5.29 38.66 -40.45
C GLU A 117 4.39 39.00 -39.25
N ALA A 118 4.69 38.43 -38.06
CA ALA A 118 3.94 38.69 -36.85
C ALA A 118 4.15 40.12 -36.36
N HIS A 119 5.33 40.70 -36.55
CA HIS A 119 5.65 42.07 -36.16
C HIS A 119 5.05 43.15 -37.09
N SER A 120 4.58 42.77 -38.29
CA SER A 120 3.99 43.70 -39.25
C SER A 120 2.52 44.06 -38.93
N ASP A 121 1.82 43.31 -38.07
CA ASP A 121 0.44 43.56 -37.64
C ASP A 121 0.35 43.56 -36.10
N GLU A 122 0.32 44.78 -35.53
CA GLU A 122 0.36 45.00 -34.08
C GLU A 122 -0.83 44.37 -33.35
N LYS A 123 -2.02 44.28 -33.98
CA LYS A 123 -3.19 43.64 -33.39
C LYS A 123 -3.03 42.13 -33.30
N ARG A 124 -2.53 41.55 -34.40
CA ARG A 124 -2.28 40.08 -34.46
C ARG A 124 -1.19 39.68 -33.47
N PHE A 125 -0.14 40.48 -33.33
CA PHE A 125 0.93 40.23 -32.35
C PHE A 125 0.39 40.30 -30.91
N ALA A 126 -0.49 41.29 -30.60
CA ALA A 126 -1.12 41.41 -29.29
C ALA A 126 -2.01 40.16 -28.96
N GLU A 127 -2.81 39.69 -29.93
CA GLU A 127 -3.66 38.48 -29.76
C GLU A 127 -2.82 37.22 -29.50
N ILE A 128 -1.74 37.04 -30.28
CA ILE A 128 -0.83 35.89 -30.10
C ILE A 128 -0.12 35.95 -28.74
N SER A 129 0.31 37.14 -28.31
CA SER A 129 0.95 37.37 -27.00
C SER A 129 0.01 37.06 -25.83
N GLU A 130 -1.26 37.46 -25.94
CA GLU A 130 -2.27 37.18 -24.91
C GLU A 130 -2.57 35.66 -24.84
N GLU A 131 -2.67 35.00 -25.99
CA GLU A 131 -2.87 33.55 -26.05
C GLU A 131 -1.67 32.80 -25.46
N TYR A 132 -0.43 33.21 -25.79
CA TYR A 132 0.80 32.68 -25.24
C TYR A 132 0.83 32.82 -23.71
N ALA A 133 0.58 34.04 -23.20
CA ALA A 133 0.57 34.28 -21.75
C ALA A 133 -0.47 33.43 -21.03
N ARG A 134 -1.67 33.28 -21.59
CA ARG A 134 -2.72 32.42 -21.02
C ARG A 134 -2.31 30.93 -20.98
N LYS A 135 -1.77 30.39 -22.08
CA LYS A 135 -1.33 29.00 -22.17
C LYS A 135 -0.12 28.72 -21.28
N THR A 136 0.82 29.68 -21.19
CA THR A 136 1.97 29.60 -20.28
C THR A 136 1.49 29.53 -18.83
N ALA A 137 0.56 30.37 -18.42
CA ALA A 137 -0.01 30.34 -17.08
C ALA A 137 -0.66 28.97 -16.75
N ILE A 138 -1.37 28.36 -17.71
CA ILE A 138 -1.96 27.02 -17.54
C ILE A 138 -0.86 25.95 -17.45
N PHE A 139 0.15 26.01 -18.31
CA PHE A 139 1.25 25.06 -18.35
C PHE A 139 2.07 25.11 -17.05
N GLU A 140 2.40 26.30 -16.56
CA GLU A 140 3.15 26.51 -15.32
C GLU A 140 2.34 26.13 -14.07
N SER A 141 1.05 26.51 -14.00
CA SER A 141 0.19 26.18 -12.86
C SER A 141 -0.04 24.66 -12.68
N ASN A 142 0.18 23.88 -13.74
CA ASN A 142 0.10 22.43 -13.72
C ASN A 142 1.47 21.74 -13.73
N ASP A 143 2.55 22.50 -13.44
CA ASP A 143 3.94 21.97 -13.39
C ASP A 143 4.38 21.30 -14.71
N GLY A 144 4.07 21.89 -15.85
CA GLY A 144 4.34 21.33 -17.18
C GLY A 144 5.82 21.00 -17.43
N TYR A 145 6.73 21.80 -16.86
CA TYR A 145 8.18 21.53 -16.93
C TYR A 145 8.64 20.35 -16.07
N LEU A 146 7.83 19.91 -15.09
CA LEU A 146 8.18 18.85 -14.15
C LEU A 146 7.53 17.49 -14.46
N ILE A 147 6.90 17.34 -15.64
CA ILE A 147 6.21 16.10 -16.02
C ILE A 147 7.13 14.88 -15.88
N ASN A 148 8.32 14.91 -16.47
CA ASN A 148 9.26 13.80 -16.39
C ASN A 148 9.72 13.51 -14.97
N VAL A 149 9.92 14.55 -14.17
CA VAL A 149 10.29 14.41 -12.75
C VAL A 149 9.17 13.74 -11.96
N LYS A 150 7.90 14.13 -12.18
CA LYS A 150 6.74 13.51 -11.55
C LYS A 150 6.62 12.04 -11.94
N ILE A 151 6.76 11.71 -13.23
CA ILE A 151 6.71 10.32 -13.72
C ILE A 151 7.83 9.50 -13.09
N ASN A 152 9.07 9.98 -13.13
CA ASN A 152 10.21 9.27 -12.55
C ASN A 152 10.06 9.09 -11.04
N LYS A 153 9.59 10.10 -10.31
CA LYS A 153 9.31 10.02 -8.87
C LYS A 153 8.35 8.88 -8.54
N VAL A 154 7.23 8.81 -9.28
CA VAL A 154 6.20 7.81 -9.01
C VAL A 154 6.67 6.41 -9.45
N LEU A 155 7.25 6.27 -10.64
CA LEU A 155 7.73 4.98 -11.13
C LEU A 155 8.82 4.38 -10.24
N ASN A 156 9.84 5.16 -9.90
CA ASN A 156 10.91 4.69 -9.01
C ASN A 156 10.38 4.35 -7.61
N GLY A 157 9.50 5.17 -7.06
CA GLY A 157 8.86 4.91 -5.77
C GLY A 157 8.01 3.63 -5.76
N MET A 158 7.42 3.28 -6.90
CA MET A 158 6.65 2.05 -7.10
C MET A 158 7.53 0.87 -7.54
N GLY A 159 8.85 1.01 -7.49
CA GLY A 159 9.81 -0.06 -7.76
C GLY A 159 10.03 -0.38 -9.23
N PHE A 160 9.82 0.59 -10.13
CA PHE A 160 10.21 0.51 -11.53
C PHE A 160 11.50 1.30 -11.73
N GLY A 161 12.61 0.62 -11.94
CA GLY A 161 13.88 1.26 -12.31
C GLY A 161 13.86 1.80 -13.73
N THR A 162 14.72 2.77 -14.01
CA THR A 162 14.81 3.41 -15.34
C THR A 162 15.07 2.41 -16.46
N GLU A 163 15.75 1.30 -16.17
CA GLU A 163 16.01 0.19 -17.09
C GLU A 163 14.75 -0.56 -17.54
N THR A 164 13.63 -0.38 -16.82
CA THR A 164 12.36 -1.06 -17.13
C THR A 164 11.40 -0.22 -17.95
N TYR A 165 11.67 1.06 -18.16
CA TYR A 165 10.74 2.02 -18.75
C TYR A 165 10.28 1.67 -20.17
N ASP A 166 11.17 1.06 -20.96
CA ASP A 166 10.90 0.65 -22.35
C ASP A 166 10.23 -0.75 -22.44
N ARG A 167 9.99 -1.41 -21.30
CA ARG A 167 9.29 -2.70 -21.30
C ARG A 167 7.82 -2.52 -21.69
N VAL A 168 7.35 -3.41 -22.57
CA VAL A 168 5.96 -3.45 -23.01
C VAL A 168 5.07 -3.99 -21.88
N ILE A 169 3.95 -3.33 -21.62
CA ILE A 169 3.03 -3.65 -20.50
C ILE A 169 2.50 -5.10 -20.57
N SER A 170 2.33 -5.67 -21.78
CA SER A 170 1.92 -7.06 -21.92
C SER A 170 2.87 -8.06 -21.25
N THR A 171 4.17 -7.75 -21.19
CA THR A 171 5.22 -8.62 -20.63
C THR A 171 5.30 -8.57 -19.10
N LEU A 172 4.61 -7.64 -18.47
CA LEU A 172 4.60 -7.46 -17.02
C LEU A 172 3.79 -8.56 -16.33
N SER A 173 4.24 -8.97 -15.15
CA SER A 173 3.49 -9.83 -14.24
C SER A 173 2.20 -9.15 -13.74
N GLY A 174 1.26 -9.90 -13.19
CA GLY A 174 0.03 -9.36 -12.61
C GLY A 174 0.30 -8.31 -11.54
N GLY A 175 1.23 -8.56 -10.63
CA GLY A 175 1.62 -7.62 -9.59
C GLY A 175 2.29 -6.35 -10.14
N GLU A 176 3.14 -6.46 -11.17
CA GLU A 176 3.72 -5.30 -11.84
C GLU A 176 2.66 -4.45 -12.54
N LYS A 177 1.67 -5.08 -13.19
CA LYS A 177 0.53 -4.37 -13.80
C LYS A 177 -0.30 -3.61 -12.79
N THR A 178 -0.57 -4.21 -11.63
CA THR A 178 -1.29 -3.54 -10.55
C THR A 178 -0.50 -2.34 -10.00
N ARG A 179 0.82 -2.47 -9.80
CA ARG A 179 1.70 -1.37 -9.39
C ARG A 179 1.73 -0.24 -10.42
N LEU A 180 1.78 -0.59 -11.71
CA LEU A 180 1.77 0.38 -12.79
C LEU A 180 0.44 1.13 -12.87
N ALA A 181 -0.70 0.44 -12.72
CA ALA A 181 -2.02 1.05 -12.67
C ALA A 181 -2.16 2.00 -11.48
N LEU A 182 -1.63 1.61 -10.32
CA LEU A 182 -1.57 2.50 -9.16
C LEU A 182 -0.69 3.73 -9.44
N SER A 183 0.46 3.55 -10.10
CA SER A 183 1.33 4.66 -10.51
C SER A 183 0.60 5.67 -11.40
N LYS A 184 -0.13 5.17 -12.40
CA LYS A 184 -0.95 6.00 -13.29
C LYS A 184 -2.00 6.80 -12.51
N LEU A 185 -2.71 6.14 -11.62
CA LEU A 185 -3.76 6.74 -10.79
C LEU A 185 -3.19 7.83 -9.85
N LEU A 186 -2.01 7.63 -9.29
CA LEU A 186 -1.33 8.63 -8.47
C LEU A 186 -0.92 9.87 -9.30
N LEU A 187 -0.50 9.68 -10.55
CA LEU A 187 -0.18 10.78 -11.47
C LEU A 187 -1.41 11.57 -11.92
N GLU A 188 -2.56 10.90 -12.08
CA GLU A 188 -3.85 11.55 -12.41
C GLU A 188 -4.34 12.48 -11.30
N ASN A 189 -3.93 12.23 -10.05
CA ASN A 189 -4.20 13.05 -8.86
C ASN A 189 -5.69 13.44 -8.71
N PRO A 190 -6.64 12.48 -8.61
CA PRO A 190 -8.07 12.73 -8.54
C PRO A 190 -8.49 13.38 -7.21
N ASN A 191 -9.67 14.06 -7.18
CA ASN A 191 -10.21 14.65 -5.96
C ASN A 191 -10.56 13.62 -4.88
N LEU A 192 -11.02 12.43 -5.30
CA LEU A 192 -11.24 11.28 -4.43
C LEU A 192 -10.46 10.08 -4.97
N LEU A 193 -9.49 9.62 -4.22
CA LEU A 193 -8.71 8.43 -4.52
C LEU A 193 -9.24 7.25 -3.71
N ILE A 194 -9.69 6.21 -4.41
CA ILE A 194 -10.22 4.97 -3.83
C ILE A 194 -9.21 3.86 -4.06
N LEU A 195 -8.72 3.26 -2.96
CA LEU A 195 -7.73 2.19 -2.99
C LEU A 195 -8.31 0.92 -2.35
N ASP A 196 -8.42 -0.15 -3.14
CA ASP A 196 -8.85 -1.47 -2.66
C ASP A 196 -7.62 -2.38 -2.54
N GLU A 197 -7.21 -2.67 -1.31
CA GLU A 197 -6.03 -3.48 -0.95
C GLU A 197 -4.74 -3.05 -1.67
N PRO A 198 -4.34 -1.76 -1.58
CA PRO A 198 -3.20 -1.23 -2.33
C PRO A 198 -1.85 -1.81 -1.89
N THR A 199 -1.77 -2.38 -0.69
CA THR A 199 -0.55 -2.97 -0.13
C THR A 199 -0.27 -4.39 -0.65
N ASN A 200 -1.25 -5.04 -1.28
CA ASN A 200 -1.06 -6.36 -1.87
C ASN A 200 -0.03 -6.32 -2.99
N HIS A 201 0.89 -7.26 -3.00
CA HIS A 201 1.97 -7.39 -3.98
C HIS A 201 3.02 -6.26 -3.96
N LEU A 202 2.98 -5.36 -2.97
CA LEU A 202 4.02 -4.36 -2.74
C LEU A 202 5.07 -4.91 -1.77
N ASP A 203 6.32 -4.60 -2.06
CA ASP A 203 7.39 -4.84 -1.10
C ASP A 203 7.46 -3.68 -0.09
N PHE A 204 8.29 -3.90 0.91
CA PHE A 204 8.41 -3.03 2.07
C PHE A 204 8.75 -1.58 1.71
N ASN A 205 9.73 -1.39 0.83
CA ASN A 205 10.19 -0.06 0.42
C ASN A 205 9.10 0.69 -0.36
N THR A 206 8.41 -0.02 -1.24
CA THR A 206 7.28 0.51 -2.02
C THR A 206 6.10 0.90 -1.13
N ILE A 207 5.78 0.09 -0.10
CA ILE A 207 4.72 0.43 0.88
C ILE A 207 5.09 1.70 1.64
N MET A 208 6.31 1.81 2.15
CA MET A 208 6.77 3.01 2.87
C MET A 208 6.69 4.27 1.99
N TRP A 209 7.17 4.17 0.76
CA TRP A 209 7.10 5.28 -0.18
C TRP A 209 5.64 5.69 -0.46
N LEU A 210 4.76 4.70 -0.69
CA LEU A 210 3.33 4.96 -0.93
C LEU A 210 2.67 5.66 0.27
N GLU A 211 2.98 5.23 1.49
CA GLU A 211 2.50 5.88 2.71
C GLU A 211 2.92 7.34 2.79
N ASP A 212 4.21 7.64 2.54
CA ASP A 212 4.71 9.00 2.59
C ASP A 212 4.13 9.85 1.47
N TYR A 213 3.94 9.28 0.27
CA TYR A 213 3.24 9.95 -0.83
C TYR A 213 1.78 10.28 -0.49
N LEU A 214 1.03 9.30 0.04
CA LEU A 214 -0.39 9.47 0.38
C LEU A 214 -0.60 10.38 1.60
N LYS A 215 0.36 10.49 2.49
CA LYS A 215 0.32 11.42 3.62
C LYS A 215 0.21 12.86 3.16
N ASP A 216 0.92 13.22 2.09
CA ASP A 216 0.92 14.57 1.52
C ASP A 216 -0.13 14.76 0.41
N TYR A 217 -0.91 13.71 0.11
CA TYR A 217 -1.95 13.77 -0.90
C TYR A 217 -3.02 14.81 -0.53
N LYS A 218 -3.37 15.69 -1.47
CA LYS A 218 -4.28 16.83 -1.22
C LYS A 218 -5.76 16.47 -1.37
N GLY A 219 -6.09 15.39 -2.09
CA GLY A 219 -7.47 14.93 -2.25
C GLY A 219 -7.96 14.07 -1.08
N ALA A 220 -9.24 13.71 -1.13
CA ALA A 220 -9.80 12.74 -0.20
C ALA A 220 -9.32 11.32 -0.50
N LEU A 221 -9.17 10.50 0.53
CA LEU A 221 -8.75 9.10 0.46
C LEU A 221 -9.84 8.19 1.04
N LEU A 222 -10.23 7.17 0.28
CA LEU A 222 -11.03 6.04 0.78
C LEU A 222 -10.22 4.76 0.58
N ILE A 223 -9.77 4.17 1.68
CA ILE A 223 -8.83 3.06 1.68
C ILE A 223 -9.49 1.81 2.26
N VAL A 224 -9.53 0.75 1.49
CA VAL A 224 -9.80 -0.61 1.98
C VAL A 224 -8.45 -1.30 2.13
N SER A 225 -8.10 -1.73 3.34
CA SER A 225 -6.86 -2.48 3.56
C SER A 225 -6.96 -3.40 4.76
N HIS A 226 -6.24 -4.50 4.69
CA HIS A 226 -5.98 -5.41 5.79
C HIS A 226 -4.63 -5.15 6.46
N ASP A 227 -3.90 -4.11 6.04
CA ASP A 227 -2.68 -3.61 6.69
C ASP A 227 -3.04 -2.55 7.73
N ARG A 228 -2.92 -2.91 9.01
CA ARG A 228 -3.27 -2.04 10.15
C ARG A 228 -2.34 -0.84 10.27
N TYR A 229 -1.04 -1.00 9.99
CA TYR A 229 -0.07 0.10 9.99
C TYR A 229 -0.39 1.14 8.92
N PHE A 230 -0.75 0.66 7.73
CA PHE A 230 -1.14 1.52 6.61
C PHE A 230 -2.39 2.35 6.97
N LEU A 231 -3.40 1.71 7.55
CA LEU A 231 -4.61 2.41 8.02
C LEU A 231 -4.29 3.39 9.15
N ASP A 232 -3.50 2.99 10.15
CA ASP A 232 -3.16 3.86 11.28
C ASP A 232 -2.39 5.11 10.88
N LYS A 233 -1.53 5.01 9.88
CA LYS A 233 -0.70 6.11 9.39
C LYS A 233 -1.47 7.11 8.53
N LEU A 234 -2.48 6.65 7.78
CA LEU A 234 -3.12 7.43 6.73
C LEU A 234 -4.54 7.89 7.06
N THR A 235 -5.28 7.17 7.92
CA THR A 235 -6.70 7.45 8.14
C THR A 235 -6.96 8.32 9.36
N THR A 236 -7.95 9.21 9.24
CA THR A 236 -8.46 10.05 10.33
C THR A 236 -9.83 9.62 10.83
N SER A 237 -10.52 8.78 10.04
CA SER A 237 -11.75 8.12 10.42
C SER A 237 -11.81 6.72 9.85
N THR A 238 -12.47 5.80 10.54
CA THR A 238 -12.64 4.41 10.13
C THR A 238 -14.13 4.08 10.00
N CYS A 239 -14.51 3.57 8.84
CA CYS A 239 -15.86 3.08 8.57
C CYS A 239 -15.86 1.55 8.61
N GLU A 240 -16.76 0.96 9.35
CA GLU A 240 -16.94 -0.48 9.42
C GLU A 240 -18.22 -0.91 8.74
N ILE A 241 -18.14 -1.94 7.87
CA ILE A 241 -19.31 -2.64 7.37
C ILE A 241 -19.48 -3.93 8.16
N GLU A 242 -20.58 -3.99 8.93
CA GLU A 242 -20.98 -5.16 9.69
C GLU A 242 -22.47 -5.47 9.43
N ARG A 243 -22.78 -6.71 9.05
CA ARG A 243 -24.16 -7.15 8.68
C ARG A 243 -24.87 -6.25 7.65
N GLY A 244 -24.10 -5.76 6.68
CA GLY A 244 -24.62 -4.88 5.63
C GLY A 244 -24.80 -3.41 6.04
N ARG A 245 -24.61 -3.05 7.29
CA ARG A 245 -24.70 -1.67 7.79
C ARG A 245 -23.33 -1.04 7.92
N LEU A 246 -23.25 0.25 7.62
CA LEU A 246 -22.01 1.01 7.73
C LEU A 246 -22.06 1.89 8.98
N LYS A 247 -21.01 1.84 9.79
CA LYS A 247 -20.82 2.71 10.94
C LYS A 247 -19.48 3.44 10.86
N ARG A 248 -19.50 4.76 10.99
CA ARG A 248 -18.30 5.61 11.00
C ARG A 248 -17.82 5.87 12.41
N TYR A 249 -16.54 5.63 12.67
CA TYR A 249 -15.84 5.94 13.92
C TYR A 249 -14.79 7.02 13.66
N LYS A 250 -14.65 7.94 14.60
CA LYS A 250 -13.61 8.98 14.54
C LYS A 250 -12.29 8.41 15.04
N GLY A 251 -11.25 8.59 14.26
CA GLY A 251 -9.90 8.12 14.57
C GLY A 251 -9.40 7.07 13.57
N ASN A 252 -8.13 6.73 13.68
CA ASN A 252 -7.47 5.69 12.91
C ASN A 252 -7.91 4.28 13.34
N TYR A 253 -7.33 3.24 12.75
CA TYR A 253 -7.70 1.85 13.02
C TYR A 253 -7.53 1.46 14.51
N SER A 254 -6.44 1.87 15.16
CA SER A 254 -6.19 1.60 16.58
C SER A 254 -7.20 2.29 17.51
N ALA A 255 -7.63 3.50 17.17
CA ALA A 255 -8.70 4.19 17.90
C ALA A 255 -10.06 3.51 17.67
N PHE A 256 -10.35 3.11 16.43
CA PHE A 256 -11.54 2.36 16.06
C PHE A 256 -11.69 1.08 16.89
N THR A 257 -10.62 0.26 16.99
CA THR A 257 -10.66 -1.01 17.75
C THR A 257 -11.10 -0.79 19.19
N LYS A 258 -10.55 0.23 19.88
CA LYS A 258 -10.92 0.59 21.25
C LYS A 258 -12.38 1.07 21.36
N LEU A 259 -12.82 1.89 20.40
CA LEU A 259 -14.19 2.39 20.38
C LEU A 259 -15.19 1.26 20.12
N LYS A 260 -14.87 0.34 19.20
CA LYS A 260 -15.69 -0.83 18.89
C LYS A 260 -15.83 -1.74 20.12
N GLU A 261 -14.72 -2.05 20.81
CA GLU A 261 -14.77 -2.83 22.05
C GLU A 261 -15.70 -2.20 23.10
N ALA A 262 -15.59 -0.90 23.31
CA ALA A 262 -16.46 -0.17 24.24
C ALA A 262 -17.94 -0.21 23.81
N ASP A 263 -18.22 -0.06 22.51
CA ASP A 263 -19.57 -0.16 21.95
C ASP A 263 -20.16 -1.57 22.12
N VAL A 264 -19.40 -2.62 21.84
CA VAL A 264 -19.83 -4.02 22.02
C VAL A 264 -20.16 -4.30 23.50
N ILE A 265 -19.32 -3.83 24.42
CA ILE A 265 -19.58 -3.98 25.88
C ILE A 265 -20.88 -3.24 26.28
N ARG A 266 -21.09 -2.02 25.78
CA ARG A 266 -22.30 -1.24 26.05
C ARG A 266 -23.54 -1.95 25.51
N GLN A 267 -23.53 -2.32 24.22
CA GLN A 267 -24.64 -2.99 23.57
C GLN A 267 -24.96 -4.36 24.20
N MET A 268 -23.95 -5.09 24.71
CA MET A 268 -24.17 -6.34 25.45
C MET A 268 -24.92 -6.10 26.76
N LYS A 269 -24.55 -5.05 27.50
CA LYS A 269 -25.27 -4.67 28.73
C LYS A 269 -26.72 -4.26 28.45
N GLU A 270 -26.94 -3.46 27.41
CA GLU A 270 -28.28 -3.05 26.99
C GLU A 270 -29.13 -4.26 26.55
N TYR A 271 -28.52 -5.19 25.78
CA TYR A 271 -29.18 -6.44 25.40
C TYR A 271 -29.56 -7.30 26.61
N GLU A 272 -28.63 -7.53 27.55
CA GLU A 272 -28.87 -8.30 28.76
C GLU A 272 -29.97 -7.66 29.62
N ALA A 273 -29.94 -6.36 29.80
CA ALA A 273 -30.98 -5.63 30.54
C ALA A 273 -32.36 -5.77 29.86
N GLN A 274 -32.42 -5.67 28.53
CA GLN A 274 -33.66 -5.86 27.76
C GLN A 274 -34.15 -7.31 27.86
N GLN A 275 -33.27 -8.30 27.78
CA GLN A 275 -33.65 -9.72 27.92
C GLN A 275 -34.23 -10.00 29.33
N GLU A 276 -33.66 -9.40 30.38
CA GLU A 276 -34.23 -9.50 31.72
C GLU A 276 -35.61 -8.84 31.82
N GLU A 277 -35.83 -7.68 31.18
CA GLU A 277 -37.12 -7.01 31.14
C GLU A 277 -38.15 -7.86 30.39
N ILE A 278 -37.78 -8.41 29.23
CA ILE A 278 -38.61 -9.33 28.43
C ILE A 278 -39.01 -10.54 29.29
N ALA A 279 -38.04 -11.18 29.94
CA ALA A 279 -38.31 -12.34 30.81
C ALA A 279 -39.28 -12.01 31.97
N LYS A 280 -39.11 -10.85 32.61
CA LYS A 280 -40.02 -10.38 33.67
C LYS A 280 -41.45 -10.11 33.14
N LEU A 281 -41.56 -9.50 31.95
CA LEU A 281 -42.85 -9.25 31.32
C LEU A 281 -43.53 -10.57 30.93
N GLN A 282 -42.78 -11.51 30.33
CA GLN A 282 -43.28 -12.83 29.95
C GLN A 282 -43.77 -13.64 31.15
N ASP A 283 -42.97 -13.74 32.23
CA ASP A 283 -43.37 -14.42 33.47
C ASP A 283 -44.64 -13.83 34.08
N PHE A 284 -44.78 -12.49 34.07
CA PHE A 284 -46.01 -11.84 34.52
C PHE A 284 -47.21 -12.19 33.63
N ILE A 285 -47.04 -12.18 32.30
CA ILE A 285 -48.08 -12.53 31.32
C ILE A 285 -48.54 -13.97 31.56
N ASP A 286 -47.61 -14.92 31.66
CA ASP A 286 -47.89 -16.35 31.84
C ASP A 286 -48.67 -16.65 33.12
N ARG A 287 -48.36 -15.94 34.21
CA ARG A 287 -49.06 -16.11 35.50
C ARG A 287 -50.43 -15.45 35.57
N ASN A 288 -50.69 -14.41 34.79
CA ASN A 288 -51.86 -13.56 34.94
C ASN A 288 -52.85 -13.56 33.77
N LEU A 289 -52.49 -14.16 32.62
CA LEU A 289 -53.31 -14.13 31.41
C LEU A 289 -54.67 -14.86 31.61
N VAL A 290 -54.69 -15.96 32.39
CA VAL A 290 -55.84 -16.81 32.61
C VAL A 290 -56.76 -16.29 33.73
N ARG A 291 -56.27 -15.39 34.57
CA ARG A 291 -57.03 -14.86 35.72
C ARG A 291 -57.92 -13.69 35.31
N ALA A 292 -59.24 -13.78 35.50
CA ALA A 292 -60.21 -12.76 35.11
C ALA A 292 -59.92 -11.35 35.63
N THR A 293 -59.37 -11.23 36.84
CA THR A 293 -59.07 -9.95 37.51
C THR A 293 -57.82 -9.25 37.00
N THR A 294 -56.82 -10.01 36.47
CA THR A 294 -55.52 -9.50 36.04
C THR A 294 -55.29 -9.59 34.53
N SER A 295 -56.23 -10.20 33.77
CA SER A 295 -56.13 -10.40 32.33
C SER A 295 -55.91 -9.10 31.54
N ASN A 296 -56.57 -7.98 31.93
CA ASN A 296 -56.39 -6.69 31.27
C ASN A 296 -54.97 -6.12 31.48
N MET A 297 -54.37 -6.34 32.66
CA MET A 297 -52.96 -5.94 32.89
C MET A 297 -52.00 -6.81 32.11
N ALA A 298 -52.26 -8.12 31.99
CA ALA A 298 -51.47 -9.01 31.12
C ALA A 298 -51.53 -8.60 29.65
N LYS A 299 -52.73 -8.26 29.10
CA LYS A 299 -52.89 -7.72 27.75
C LYS A 299 -52.16 -6.41 27.50
N SER A 300 -52.13 -5.50 28.48
CA SER A 300 -51.34 -4.26 28.38
C SER A 300 -49.83 -4.55 28.27
N ARG A 301 -49.31 -5.57 29.00
CA ARG A 301 -47.92 -5.95 28.96
C ARG A 301 -47.55 -6.69 27.66
N ILE A 302 -48.49 -7.46 27.08
CA ILE A 302 -48.31 -8.04 25.72
C ILE A 302 -48.14 -6.93 24.71
N LYS A 303 -48.99 -5.89 24.71
CA LYS A 303 -48.84 -4.74 23.80
C LYS A 303 -47.51 -4.00 24.00
N LYS A 304 -47.04 -3.89 25.27
CA LYS A 304 -45.71 -3.30 25.54
C LYS A 304 -44.60 -4.16 24.92
N LEU A 305 -44.69 -5.48 25.04
CA LEU A 305 -43.72 -6.42 24.52
C LEU A 305 -43.71 -6.43 22.98
N GLU A 306 -44.88 -6.37 22.33
CA GLU A 306 -45.06 -6.27 20.88
C GLU A 306 -44.54 -4.94 20.31
N ALA A 307 -44.65 -3.83 21.07
CA ALA A 307 -44.16 -2.50 20.69
C ALA A 307 -42.68 -2.26 21.03
N MET A 308 -42.03 -3.23 21.69
CA MET A 308 -40.62 -3.09 22.09
C MET A 308 -39.71 -3.35 20.89
N GLU A 309 -38.87 -2.39 20.53
CA GLU A 309 -37.79 -2.59 19.60
C GLU A 309 -36.75 -3.54 20.19
N LEU A 310 -36.54 -4.68 19.52
CA LEU A 310 -35.60 -5.69 20.01
C LEU A 310 -34.18 -5.28 19.68
N ILE A 311 -33.35 -5.19 20.71
CA ILE A 311 -31.90 -4.97 20.56
C ILE A 311 -31.29 -6.26 20.07
N GLU A 312 -30.62 -6.21 18.93
CA GLU A 312 -29.87 -7.34 18.41
C GLU A 312 -28.66 -7.66 19.31
N LYS A 313 -28.47 -8.95 19.57
CA LYS A 313 -27.28 -9.39 20.31
C LYS A 313 -26.02 -8.96 19.55
N PRO A 314 -25.10 -8.21 20.19
CA PRO A 314 -23.86 -7.82 19.53
C PRO A 314 -23.08 -9.05 19.08
N VAL A 315 -22.37 -8.91 17.95
CA VAL A 315 -21.46 -9.94 17.46
C VAL A 315 -20.26 -9.94 18.40
N THR A 316 -20.34 -10.73 19.45
CA THR A 316 -19.14 -11.03 20.24
C THR A 316 -18.34 -12.07 19.43
N ASN A 317 -17.06 -11.80 19.20
CA ASN A 317 -16.14 -12.73 18.52
C ASN A 317 -15.89 -14.04 19.32
N THR A 318 -16.93 -14.52 20.04
CA THR A 318 -16.89 -15.74 20.88
C THR A 318 -16.60 -17.03 20.10
N LYS A 319 -16.63 -16.97 18.77
CA LYS A 319 -16.21 -18.07 17.87
C LYS A 319 -15.01 -17.65 17.04
N SER A 320 -13.98 -17.05 17.63
CA SER A 320 -12.71 -16.86 16.90
C SER A 320 -12.17 -18.23 16.46
N ALA A 321 -11.54 -18.30 15.29
CA ALA A 321 -10.81 -19.49 14.89
C ALA A 321 -9.85 -19.88 16.03
N LYS A 322 -9.67 -21.17 16.28
CA LYS A 322 -8.76 -21.69 17.31
C LYS A 322 -7.62 -22.42 16.62
N ILE A 323 -6.73 -21.67 16.00
CA ILE A 323 -5.52 -22.21 15.43
C ILE A 323 -4.54 -22.49 16.58
N LYS A 324 -3.99 -23.70 16.64
CA LYS A 324 -2.94 -24.07 17.59
C LYS A 324 -1.97 -25.01 16.90
N PHE A 325 -0.72 -24.58 16.80
CA PHE A 325 0.35 -25.43 16.28
C PHE A 325 1.02 -26.16 17.43
N GLU A 326 1.24 -27.46 17.27
CA GLU A 326 1.89 -28.34 18.24
C GLU A 326 2.87 -29.22 17.52
N TYR A 327 3.85 -29.77 18.25
CA TYR A 327 4.79 -30.75 17.73
C TYR A 327 4.95 -31.91 18.71
N ASP A 328 5.30 -33.08 18.19
CA ASP A 328 5.48 -34.29 19.01
C ASP A 328 6.90 -34.40 19.57
N ILE A 329 7.91 -33.95 18.83
CA ILE A 329 9.32 -34.05 19.18
C ILE A 329 9.94 -32.64 19.17
N ALA A 330 10.56 -32.27 20.29
CA ALA A 330 11.25 -30.97 20.35
C ALA A 330 12.45 -30.95 19.37
N PRO A 331 12.63 -29.83 18.63
CA PRO A 331 13.79 -29.73 17.74
C PRO A 331 15.10 -29.68 18.54
N PRO A 332 16.24 -30.10 17.96
CA PRO A 332 17.56 -29.93 18.57
C PRO A 332 17.93 -28.45 18.72
N ILE A 333 19.05 -28.16 19.43
CA ILE A 333 19.49 -26.77 19.68
C ILE A 333 19.83 -26.07 18.36
N ASP A 334 20.65 -26.72 17.54
CA ASP A 334 20.97 -26.26 16.19
C ASP A 334 19.98 -26.92 15.23
N VAL A 335 19.18 -26.11 14.52
CA VAL A 335 18.07 -26.58 13.68
C VAL A 335 18.47 -26.64 12.22
N LEU A 336 19.01 -25.55 11.69
CA LEU A 336 19.39 -25.39 10.30
C LEU A 336 20.73 -24.66 10.21
N THR A 337 21.61 -25.16 9.34
CA THR A 337 22.84 -24.45 8.95
C THR A 337 22.89 -24.31 7.44
N VAL A 338 23.00 -23.07 6.98
CA VAL A 338 23.13 -22.70 5.57
C VAL A 338 24.50 -22.06 5.36
N LYS A 339 25.28 -22.58 4.43
CA LYS A 339 26.67 -22.14 4.16
C LYS A 339 26.86 -21.84 2.68
N ASN A 340 27.18 -20.59 2.39
CA ASN A 340 27.65 -20.11 1.08
C ASN A 340 26.76 -20.53 -0.09
N ILE A 341 25.43 -20.46 0.08
CA ILE A 341 24.50 -20.82 -0.99
C ILE A 341 24.23 -19.64 -1.93
N ASP A 342 24.05 -19.96 -3.21
CA ASP A 342 23.61 -19.00 -4.22
C ASP A 342 22.12 -19.23 -4.53
N VAL A 343 21.34 -18.16 -4.46
CA VAL A 343 19.93 -18.19 -4.85
C VAL A 343 19.80 -17.76 -6.30
N SER A 344 19.36 -18.66 -7.17
CA SER A 344 19.23 -18.41 -8.60
C SER A 344 17.91 -18.94 -9.17
N VAL A 345 17.40 -18.27 -10.22
CA VAL A 345 16.17 -18.61 -10.92
C VAL A 345 16.46 -18.89 -12.38
N GLY A 346 15.70 -19.78 -13.00
CA GLY A 346 15.89 -20.21 -14.38
C GLY A 346 16.71 -21.48 -14.49
N SER A 347 16.83 -22.03 -15.71
CA SER A 347 17.57 -23.24 -16.00
C SER A 347 18.50 -23.03 -17.21
N GLY A 348 19.68 -23.66 -17.19
CA GLY A 348 20.62 -23.60 -18.32
C GLY A 348 21.22 -22.21 -18.55
N TYR A 349 21.17 -21.73 -19.78
CA TYR A 349 21.73 -20.42 -20.19
C TYR A 349 20.96 -19.19 -19.67
N ASP A 350 19.70 -19.37 -19.29
CA ASP A 350 18.84 -18.30 -18.76
C ASP A 350 18.87 -18.20 -17.22
N ARG A 351 19.86 -18.83 -16.61
CA ARG A 351 20.00 -18.81 -15.15
C ARG A 351 20.50 -17.46 -14.69
N LYS A 352 19.68 -16.80 -13.86
CA LYS A 352 20.00 -15.52 -13.22
C LYS A 352 20.24 -15.75 -11.72
N THR A 353 21.44 -15.44 -11.23
CA THR A 353 21.71 -15.39 -9.80
C THR A 353 21.11 -14.13 -9.23
N LEU A 354 20.37 -14.26 -8.15
CA LEU A 354 19.67 -13.17 -7.45
C LEU A 354 20.42 -12.75 -6.20
N VAL A 355 21.01 -13.70 -5.47
CA VAL A 355 21.79 -13.47 -4.26
C VAL A 355 22.95 -14.47 -4.24
N ASP A 356 24.16 -13.97 -3.95
CA ASP A 356 25.37 -14.75 -3.87
C ASP A 356 25.81 -14.95 -2.41
N ASN A 357 26.42 -16.10 -2.14
CA ASN A 357 27.15 -16.38 -0.90
C ASN A 357 26.34 -16.17 0.40
N LEU A 358 25.07 -16.61 0.41
CA LEU A 358 24.19 -16.52 1.58
C LEU A 358 24.61 -17.54 2.65
N SER A 359 24.81 -17.07 3.88
CA SER A 359 25.11 -17.93 5.03
C SER A 359 24.35 -17.47 6.27
N PHE A 360 23.68 -18.41 6.94
CA PHE A 360 23.01 -18.16 8.23
C PHE A 360 22.74 -19.47 8.95
N GLU A 361 22.50 -19.36 10.25
CA GLU A 361 22.14 -20.49 11.12
C GLU A 361 20.82 -20.19 11.83
N VAL A 362 20.04 -21.22 12.13
CA VAL A 362 18.78 -21.10 12.87
C VAL A 362 18.81 -22.04 14.07
N LYS A 363 18.45 -21.52 15.23
CA LYS A 363 18.42 -22.24 16.50
C LYS A 363 17.00 -22.59 16.95
N ARG A 364 16.88 -23.50 17.91
CA ARG A 364 15.62 -23.89 18.52
C ARG A 364 14.87 -22.70 19.07
N GLY A 365 13.55 -22.63 18.78
CA GLY A 365 12.67 -21.59 19.29
C GLY A 365 12.91 -20.22 18.65
N GLU A 366 13.85 -20.12 17.72
CA GLU A 366 14.08 -18.91 16.97
C GLU A 366 12.95 -18.67 15.96
N LYS A 367 12.53 -17.41 15.84
CA LYS A 367 11.52 -16.95 14.89
C LYS A 367 12.19 -15.99 13.92
N LEU A 368 12.73 -16.58 12.82
CA LEU A 368 13.49 -15.86 11.80
C LEU A 368 12.56 -15.25 10.75
N GLY A 369 12.45 -13.92 10.74
CA GLY A 369 11.75 -13.19 9.68
C GLY A 369 12.70 -12.87 8.52
N ILE A 370 12.31 -13.20 7.29
CA ILE A 370 13.08 -12.90 6.08
C ILE A 370 12.39 -11.77 5.33
N ILE A 371 13.13 -10.69 5.07
CA ILE A 371 12.65 -9.52 4.34
C ILE A 371 13.54 -9.20 3.13
N GLY A 372 13.03 -8.46 2.17
CA GLY A 372 13.75 -8.05 0.96
C GLY A 372 12.79 -7.63 -0.14
N SER A 373 13.30 -7.01 -1.20
CA SER A 373 12.50 -6.57 -2.35
C SER A 373 11.79 -7.73 -3.05
N ASN A 374 10.71 -7.43 -3.77
CA ASN A 374 10.03 -8.43 -4.57
C ASN A 374 10.93 -8.91 -5.70
N GLY A 375 10.90 -10.24 -5.95
CA GLY A 375 11.75 -10.85 -6.98
C GLY A 375 13.20 -11.11 -6.56
N ILE A 376 13.63 -10.75 -5.33
CA ILE A 376 15.00 -11.03 -4.83
C ILE A 376 15.28 -12.51 -4.56
N GLY A 377 14.25 -13.38 -4.62
CA GLY A 377 14.43 -14.82 -4.41
C GLY A 377 14.05 -15.35 -3.02
N LYS A 378 13.24 -14.61 -2.22
CA LYS A 378 12.79 -15.06 -0.89
C LYS A 378 12.12 -16.44 -0.93
N SER A 379 11.08 -16.61 -1.75
CA SER A 379 10.38 -17.91 -1.91
C SER A 379 11.29 -18.99 -2.51
N THR A 380 12.22 -18.59 -3.39
CA THR A 380 13.23 -19.50 -3.94
C THR A 380 14.16 -20.01 -2.82
N LEU A 381 14.60 -19.13 -1.94
CA LEU A 381 15.38 -19.49 -0.76
C LEU A 381 14.62 -20.48 0.12
N LEU A 382 13.32 -20.23 0.41
CA LEU A 382 12.51 -21.17 1.18
C LEU A 382 12.40 -22.54 0.50
N LYS A 383 12.33 -22.61 -0.81
CA LYS A 383 12.32 -23.88 -1.57
C LYS A 383 13.68 -24.57 -1.57
N ILE A 384 14.79 -23.82 -1.61
CA ILE A 384 16.16 -24.37 -1.51
C ILE A 384 16.40 -24.98 -0.12
N ILE A 385 16.07 -24.28 0.95
CA ILE A 385 16.27 -24.81 2.31
C ILE A 385 15.43 -26.05 2.60
N GLN A 386 14.31 -26.24 1.89
CA GLN A 386 13.47 -27.44 1.97
C GLN A 386 13.95 -28.58 1.03
N HIS A 387 15.02 -28.38 0.28
CA HIS A 387 15.51 -29.29 -0.76
C HIS A 387 14.49 -29.56 -1.90
N ILE A 388 13.51 -28.69 -2.08
CA ILE A 388 12.58 -28.73 -3.23
C ILE A 388 13.31 -28.28 -4.50
N LEU A 389 14.16 -27.25 -4.38
CA LEU A 389 15.05 -26.81 -5.44
C LEU A 389 16.50 -27.15 -5.10
N PRO A 390 17.30 -27.57 -6.09
CA PRO A 390 18.71 -27.87 -5.86
C PRO A 390 19.50 -26.58 -5.56
N CYS A 391 20.42 -26.66 -4.61
CA CYS A 391 21.41 -25.63 -4.34
C CYS A 391 22.52 -25.68 -5.40
N SER A 392 22.94 -24.53 -5.93
CA SER A 392 24.00 -24.45 -6.95
C SER A 392 25.38 -24.52 -6.35
N HIS A 393 25.58 -23.81 -5.26
CA HIS A 393 26.81 -23.73 -4.48
C HIS A 393 26.46 -23.81 -3.00
N GLY A 394 27.41 -24.22 -2.17
CA GLY A 394 27.26 -24.28 -0.74
C GLY A 394 26.52 -25.52 -0.25
N SER A 395 26.07 -25.48 1.00
CA SER A 395 25.33 -26.58 1.64
C SER A 395 24.18 -26.06 2.50
N VAL A 396 23.12 -26.86 2.55
CA VAL A 396 21.97 -26.70 3.46
C VAL A 396 21.88 -27.97 4.30
N GLU A 397 22.04 -27.83 5.59
CA GLU A 397 22.10 -28.98 6.52
C GLU A 397 21.03 -28.82 7.60
N TRP A 398 20.05 -29.74 7.59
CA TRP A 398 19.09 -29.90 8.68
C TRP A 398 19.63 -30.90 9.69
N THR A 399 19.49 -30.58 10.98
CA THR A 399 19.84 -31.55 12.05
C THR A 399 18.81 -32.69 12.07
N LYS A 400 19.15 -33.81 12.68
CA LYS A 400 18.27 -34.97 12.79
C LYS A 400 16.99 -34.66 13.59
N ASN A 401 15.92 -35.41 13.30
CA ASN A 401 14.60 -35.25 13.95
C ASN A 401 13.88 -33.92 13.67
N ILE A 402 14.16 -33.30 12.54
CA ILE A 402 13.40 -32.14 12.07
C ILE A 402 12.21 -32.63 11.24
N LYS A 403 11.03 -32.09 11.57
CA LYS A 403 9.78 -32.27 10.83
C LYS A 403 9.28 -30.92 10.42
N ILE A 404 9.32 -30.62 9.13
CA ILE A 404 8.94 -29.33 8.54
C ILE A 404 7.45 -29.33 8.19
N SER A 405 6.72 -28.29 8.57
CA SER A 405 5.42 -27.95 7.99
C SER A 405 5.57 -26.67 7.21
N TYR A 406 5.14 -26.69 5.95
CA TYR A 406 5.33 -25.60 5.00
C TYR A 406 4.02 -24.98 4.54
N PHE A 407 3.95 -23.67 4.60
CA PHE A 407 2.89 -22.87 4.01
C PHE A 407 3.40 -22.20 2.74
N ASP A 408 2.88 -22.60 1.58
CA ASP A 408 3.22 -22.05 0.27
C ASP A 408 2.25 -20.93 -0.11
N GLN A 409 2.78 -19.82 -0.56
CA GLN A 409 1.98 -18.64 -1.00
C GLN A 409 0.98 -18.99 -2.10
N GLU A 410 1.36 -19.86 -3.06
CA GLU A 410 0.51 -20.26 -4.19
C GLU A 410 -0.44 -21.41 -3.83
N ASN A 411 -0.32 -21.99 -2.61
CA ASN A 411 -1.06 -23.17 -2.19
C ASN A 411 -0.91 -24.36 -3.17
N SER A 412 0.24 -24.47 -3.83
CA SER A 412 0.54 -25.48 -4.84
C SER A 412 0.45 -26.91 -4.35
N GLN A 413 0.45 -27.10 -3.03
CA GLN A 413 0.34 -28.39 -2.36
C GLN A 413 -1.09 -28.96 -2.33
N LEU A 414 -2.12 -28.15 -2.69
CA LEU A 414 -3.51 -28.58 -2.66
C LEU A 414 -3.93 -29.14 -4.02
N ASP A 415 -4.73 -30.21 -3.99
CA ASP A 415 -5.35 -30.76 -5.20
C ASP A 415 -6.69 -30.05 -5.49
N PHE A 416 -6.66 -29.15 -6.47
CA PHE A 416 -7.82 -28.31 -6.83
C PHE A 416 -9.05 -29.09 -7.34
N ASN A 417 -8.89 -30.38 -7.68
CA ASN A 417 -10.00 -31.23 -8.13
C ASN A 417 -10.78 -31.86 -6.97
N LYS A 418 -10.21 -31.84 -5.76
CA LYS A 418 -10.84 -32.41 -4.56
C LYS A 418 -11.67 -31.37 -3.82
N THR A 419 -12.61 -31.87 -3.01
CA THR A 419 -13.28 -31.05 -2.00
C THR A 419 -12.35 -30.83 -0.80
N VAL A 420 -12.65 -29.81 0.01
CA VAL A 420 -11.91 -29.51 1.25
C VAL A 420 -11.82 -30.76 2.16
N MET A 421 -12.93 -31.48 2.30
CA MET A 421 -13.00 -32.70 3.13
C MET A 421 -12.13 -33.81 2.56
N GLU A 422 -12.21 -34.08 1.26
CA GLU A 422 -11.45 -35.11 0.57
C GLU A 422 -9.95 -34.86 0.63
N GLU A 423 -9.52 -33.62 0.53
CA GLU A 423 -8.11 -33.23 0.60
C GLU A 423 -7.50 -33.63 1.96
N VAL A 424 -8.19 -33.28 3.05
CA VAL A 424 -7.71 -33.64 4.40
C VAL A 424 -7.78 -35.16 4.60
N HIS A 425 -8.87 -35.79 4.18
CA HIS A 425 -9.06 -37.24 4.33
C HIS A 425 -8.04 -38.09 3.52
N SER A 426 -7.67 -37.59 2.33
CA SER A 426 -6.65 -38.28 1.50
C SER A 426 -5.27 -38.30 2.13
N ARG A 427 -4.93 -37.30 2.92
CA ARG A 427 -3.65 -37.17 3.66
C ARG A 427 -3.68 -37.93 5.00
N TYR A 428 -4.84 -37.95 5.68
CA TYR A 428 -5.02 -38.53 7.02
C TYR A 428 -6.13 -39.57 7.03
N ARG A 429 -5.90 -40.67 6.32
CA ARG A 429 -6.88 -41.76 6.08
C ARG A 429 -7.38 -42.45 7.36
N THR A 430 -6.65 -42.35 8.48
CA THR A 430 -7.01 -42.95 9.76
C THR A 430 -7.94 -42.06 10.59
N MET A 431 -8.10 -40.80 10.24
CA MET A 431 -8.99 -39.86 10.94
C MET A 431 -10.45 -40.10 10.54
N SER A 432 -11.33 -40.03 11.51
CA SER A 432 -12.76 -40.04 11.29
C SER A 432 -13.25 -38.72 10.70
N ASP A 433 -14.39 -38.72 9.98
CA ASP A 433 -15.03 -37.52 9.48
C ASP A 433 -15.34 -36.47 10.56
N LEU A 434 -15.61 -36.93 11.78
CA LEU A 434 -15.88 -36.06 12.91
C LEU A 434 -14.62 -35.29 13.34
N GLU A 435 -13.49 -35.98 13.41
CA GLU A 435 -12.19 -35.36 13.76
C GLU A 435 -11.78 -34.35 12.69
N ILE A 436 -11.91 -34.69 11.40
CA ILE A 436 -11.59 -33.79 10.29
C ILE A 436 -12.47 -32.54 10.34
N ARG A 437 -13.79 -32.71 10.54
CA ARG A 437 -14.72 -31.57 10.69
C ARG A 437 -14.41 -30.73 11.92
N SER A 438 -13.93 -31.33 13.01
CA SER A 438 -13.51 -30.62 14.22
C SER A 438 -12.32 -29.70 13.92
N VAL A 439 -11.31 -30.22 13.20
CA VAL A 439 -10.13 -29.43 12.80
C VAL A 439 -10.50 -28.35 11.81
N LEU A 440 -11.28 -28.67 10.78
CA LEU A 440 -11.79 -27.67 9.83
C LEU A 440 -12.66 -26.60 10.52
N GLY A 441 -13.48 -27.01 11.51
CA GLY A 441 -14.25 -26.10 12.35
C GLY A 441 -13.39 -25.15 13.17
N SER A 442 -12.19 -25.61 13.62
CA SER A 442 -11.27 -24.74 14.36
C SER A 442 -10.73 -23.57 13.52
N VAL A 443 -10.64 -23.73 12.20
CA VAL A 443 -10.27 -22.68 11.25
C VAL A 443 -11.50 -21.99 10.61
N ARG A 444 -12.70 -22.18 11.18
CA ARG A 444 -13.99 -21.63 10.70
C ARG A 444 -14.44 -22.15 9.31
N MET A 445 -14.00 -23.31 8.91
CA MET A 445 -14.54 -24.00 7.75
C MET A 445 -15.66 -24.95 8.22
N VAL A 446 -16.92 -24.51 8.08
CA VAL A 446 -18.08 -25.24 8.62
C VAL A 446 -19.23 -25.33 7.60
N GLY A 447 -20.16 -26.25 7.84
CA GLY A 447 -21.36 -26.41 7.01
C GLY A 447 -21.04 -26.92 5.61
N GLU A 448 -21.65 -26.33 4.60
CA GLU A 448 -21.45 -26.71 3.19
C GLU A 448 -20.06 -26.38 2.63
N ASN A 449 -19.33 -25.47 3.27
CA ASN A 449 -18.01 -25.04 2.79
C ASN A 449 -16.99 -26.17 2.79
N VAL A 450 -17.13 -27.17 3.66
CA VAL A 450 -16.24 -28.33 3.71
C VAL A 450 -16.40 -29.29 2.51
N PHE A 451 -17.53 -29.22 1.81
CA PHE A 451 -17.83 -30.05 0.63
C PHE A 451 -17.60 -29.32 -0.69
N LYS A 452 -17.24 -28.03 -0.65
CA LYS A 452 -16.91 -27.26 -1.86
C LYS A 452 -15.58 -27.74 -2.46
N PRO A 453 -15.48 -27.79 -3.80
CA PRO A 453 -14.20 -28.00 -4.46
C PRO A 453 -13.20 -26.90 -4.11
N ILE A 454 -11.93 -27.24 -3.94
CA ILE A 454 -10.86 -26.30 -3.62
C ILE A 454 -10.69 -25.22 -4.70
N SER A 455 -11.02 -25.53 -5.95
CA SER A 455 -11.01 -24.58 -7.06
C SER A 455 -12.00 -23.43 -6.89
N VAL A 456 -13.10 -23.64 -6.14
CA VAL A 456 -14.20 -22.65 -5.99
C VAL A 456 -14.06 -21.78 -4.75
N ILE A 457 -13.32 -22.25 -3.74
CA ILE A 457 -13.12 -21.49 -2.50
C ILE A 457 -12.15 -20.30 -2.68
N SER A 458 -12.35 -19.26 -1.89
CA SER A 458 -11.51 -18.04 -1.90
C SER A 458 -10.06 -18.30 -1.46
N GLY A 459 -9.14 -17.39 -1.80
CA GLY A 459 -7.74 -17.48 -1.36
C GLY A 459 -7.60 -17.55 0.17
N GLY A 460 -8.38 -16.76 0.90
CA GLY A 460 -8.39 -16.81 2.37
C GLY A 460 -8.94 -18.13 2.94
N GLU A 461 -9.92 -18.76 2.28
CA GLU A 461 -10.40 -20.09 2.69
C GLU A 461 -9.38 -21.18 2.37
N ARG A 462 -8.64 -21.07 1.25
CA ARG A 462 -7.51 -21.97 0.96
C ARG A 462 -6.41 -21.87 2.00
N ALA A 463 -6.05 -20.66 2.41
CA ALA A 463 -5.08 -20.44 3.48
C ALA A 463 -5.53 -21.11 4.80
N LYS A 464 -6.81 -20.99 5.18
CA LYS A 464 -7.38 -21.66 6.36
C LYS A 464 -7.29 -23.19 6.26
N LEU A 465 -7.52 -23.75 5.07
CA LEU A 465 -7.33 -25.19 4.83
C LEU A 465 -5.88 -25.61 5.03
N CYS A 466 -4.92 -24.83 4.50
CA CYS A 466 -3.50 -25.10 4.70
C CYS A 466 -3.12 -25.06 6.19
N PHE A 467 -3.62 -24.08 6.95
CA PHE A 467 -3.38 -24.05 8.40
C PHE A 467 -3.96 -25.27 9.12
N ALA A 468 -5.16 -25.74 8.72
CA ALA A 468 -5.73 -26.97 9.28
C ALA A 468 -4.83 -28.20 8.98
N ILE A 469 -4.29 -28.29 7.78
CA ILE A 469 -3.35 -29.34 7.39
C ILE A 469 -2.06 -29.25 8.23
N MET A 470 -1.47 -28.05 8.37
CA MET A 470 -0.27 -27.83 9.18
C MET A 470 -0.45 -28.18 10.66
N MET A 471 -1.66 -27.91 11.22
CA MET A 471 -2.00 -28.32 12.60
C MET A 471 -1.95 -29.85 12.75
N LEU A 472 -2.40 -30.58 11.72
CA LEU A 472 -2.37 -32.06 11.70
C LEU A 472 -0.98 -32.62 11.44
N GLU A 473 -0.15 -31.92 10.69
CA GLU A 473 1.23 -32.33 10.42
C GLU A 473 2.09 -32.35 11.67
N ARG A 474 1.80 -31.47 12.66
CA ARG A 474 2.56 -31.38 13.91
C ARG A 474 4.09 -31.28 13.70
N GLY A 475 4.48 -30.39 12.76
CA GLY A 475 5.89 -30.10 12.50
C GLY A 475 6.54 -29.34 13.67
N ASN A 476 7.84 -29.55 13.90
CA ASN A 476 8.63 -28.83 14.92
C ASN A 476 9.38 -27.63 14.34
N VAL A 477 9.34 -27.48 13.01
CA VAL A 477 9.77 -26.30 12.27
C VAL A 477 8.65 -25.87 11.33
N LEU A 478 8.20 -24.62 11.45
CA LEU A 478 7.25 -24.03 10.52
C LEU A 478 8.00 -23.14 9.53
N ILE A 479 7.75 -23.36 8.23
CA ILE A 479 8.24 -22.49 7.16
C ILE A 479 7.02 -21.84 6.53
N LEU A 480 6.98 -20.51 6.51
CA LEU A 480 5.81 -19.77 6.08
C LEU A 480 6.20 -18.74 4.99
N ASP A 481 5.57 -18.83 3.82
CA ASP A 481 5.76 -17.89 2.71
C ASP A 481 4.54 -16.99 2.58
N GLU A 482 4.65 -15.74 3.06
CA GLU A 482 3.58 -14.73 3.08
C GLU A 482 2.25 -15.22 3.68
N PRO A 483 2.25 -15.74 4.94
CA PRO A 483 1.09 -16.43 5.51
C PRO A 483 -0.11 -15.50 5.78
N THR A 484 0.09 -14.18 5.80
CA THR A 484 -0.96 -13.18 6.07
C THR A 484 -1.66 -12.67 4.82
N ASN A 485 -1.17 -13.00 3.62
CA ASN A 485 -1.76 -12.56 2.37
C ASN A 485 -3.18 -13.12 2.19
N HIS A 486 -4.10 -12.28 1.70
CA HIS A 486 -5.51 -12.61 1.47
C HIS A 486 -6.33 -12.96 2.72
N LEU A 487 -5.76 -12.85 3.92
CA LEU A 487 -6.49 -13.03 5.17
C LEU A 487 -7.15 -11.73 5.61
N ASP A 488 -8.38 -11.85 6.14
CA ASP A 488 -9.01 -10.75 6.86
C ASP A 488 -8.31 -10.49 8.22
N ILE A 489 -8.53 -9.30 8.76
CA ILE A 489 -7.85 -8.84 9.98
C ILE A 489 -8.10 -9.79 11.16
N ASP A 490 -9.32 -10.29 11.31
CA ASP A 490 -9.68 -11.23 12.39
C ASP A 490 -8.90 -12.55 12.28
N THR A 491 -8.75 -13.09 11.07
CA THR A 491 -8.00 -14.32 10.83
C THR A 491 -6.49 -14.09 11.02
N LYS A 492 -5.97 -12.92 10.61
CA LYS A 492 -4.58 -12.52 10.87
C LYS A 492 -4.28 -12.52 12.37
N GLU A 493 -5.14 -11.91 13.19
CA GLU A 493 -4.96 -11.86 14.66
C GLU A 493 -4.89 -13.24 15.30
N VAL A 494 -5.76 -14.14 14.85
CA VAL A 494 -5.75 -15.53 15.35
C VAL A 494 -4.50 -16.27 14.95
N LEU A 495 -4.06 -16.12 13.70
CA LEU A 495 -2.83 -16.72 13.20
C LEU A 495 -1.60 -16.16 13.95
N GLU A 496 -1.50 -14.85 14.09
CA GLU A 496 -0.42 -14.19 14.83
C GLU A 496 -0.30 -14.74 16.25
N LYS A 497 -1.45 -14.83 16.95
CA LYS A 497 -1.49 -15.39 18.29
C LYS A 497 -1.03 -16.84 18.32
N ALA A 498 -1.50 -17.67 17.38
CA ALA A 498 -1.12 -19.06 17.29
C ALA A 498 0.37 -19.24 17.02
N LEU A 499 0.97 -18.39 16.17
CA LEU A 499 2.42 -18.40 15.88
C LEU A 499 3.25 -17.87 17.06
N CYS A 500 2.73 -16.87 17.80
CA CYS A 500 3.39 -16.41 19.02
C CYS A 500 3.38 -17.47 20.13
N ASP A 501 2.27 -18.19 20.29
CA ASP A 501 2.09 -19.24 21.30
C ASP A 501 2.81 -20.56 20.93
N TYR A 502 3.35 -20.68 19.69
CA TYR A 502 4.09 -21.85 19.25
C TYR A 502 5.54 -21.82 19.74
N ASP A 503 5.94 -22.88 20.46
CA ASP A 503 7.27 -23.00 21.09
C ASP A 503 8.36 -23.57 20.15
N GLY A 504 8.00 -24.01 18.94
CA GLY A 504 8.94 -24.51 17.94
C GLY A 504 9.66 -23.39 17.18
N THR A 505 10.43 -23.79 16.18
CA THR A 505 11.20 -22.86 15.33
C THR A 505 10.34 -22.39 14.16
N ILE A 506 10.42 -21.12 13.81
CA ILE A 506 9.69 -20.54 12.69
C ILE A 506 10.67 -19.83 11.76
N ILE A 507 10.57 -20.11 10.46
CA ILE A 507 11.23 -19.35 9.39
C ILE A 507 10.11 -18.79 8.52
N PHE A 508 10.04 -17.47 8.38
CA PHE A 508 8.92 -16.89 7.63
C PHE A 508 9.33 -15.69 6.78
N VAL A 509 8.72 -15.61 5.61
CA VAL A 509 8.77 -14.43 4.73
C VAL A 509 7.48 -13.68 4.96
N SER A 510 7.55 -12.39 5.22
CA SER A 510 6.37 -11.55 5.30
C SER A 510 6.68 -10.08 5.00
N HIS A 511 5.71 -9.41 4.38
CA HIS A 511 5.65 -7.96 4.25
C HIS A 511 4.72 -7.31 5.29
N ASP A 512 4.12 -8.10 6.17
CA ASP A 512 3.27 -7.64 7.25
C ASP A 512 4.12 -7.19 8.46
N ARG A 513 4.23 -5.88 8.63
CA ARG A 513 5.01 -5.25 9.72
C ARG A 513 4.54 -5.67 11.10
N TYR A 514 3.22 -5.85 11.25
CA TYR A 514 2.63 -6.22 12.52
C TYR A 514 3.06 -7.64 12.90
N LEU A 515 3.01 -8.57 11.94
CA LEU A 515 3.50 -9.93 12.14
C LEU A 515 5.00 -9.94 12.44
N LEU A 516 5.80 -9.22 11.66
CA LEU A 516 7.25 -9.12 11.88
C LEU A 516 7.58 -8.58 13.27
N ASN A 517 6.92 -7.51 13.69
CA ASN A 517 7.15 -6.89 15.00
C ASN A 517 6.78 -7.79 16.17
N ARG A 518 5.68 -8.54 16.02
CA ARG A 518 5.14 -9.38 17.07
C ARG A 518 5.82 -10.74 17.18
N LEU A 519 6.26 -11.28 16.04
CA LEU A 519 6.74 -12.65 15.94
C LEU A 519 8.27 -12.77 15.82
N ALA A 520 8.93 -11.89 15.02
CA ALA A 520 10.35 -12.06 14.74
C ALA A 520 11.21 -11.84 15.99
N THR A 521 12.10 -12.78 16.25
CA THR A 521 13.20 -12.65 17.23
C THR A 521 14.47 -12.14 16.55
N ARG A 522 14.57 -12.40 15.23
CA ARG A 522 15.66 -11.95 14.37
C ARG A 522 15.12 -11.72 12.95
N ILE A 523 15.64 -10.70 12.29
CA ILE A 523 15.30 -10.37 10.90
C ILE A 523 16.54 -10.58 10.03
N LEU A 524 16.35 -11.24 8.89
CA LEU A 524 17.32 -11.40 7.82
C LEU A 524 16.90 -10.56 6.64
N GLU A 525 17.61 -9.47 6.39
CA GLU A 525 17.39 -8.64 5.21
C GLU A 525 18.23 -9.17 4.04
N ILE A 526 17.56 -9.46 2.93
CA ILE A 526 18.19 -9.88 1.69
C ILE A 526 18.18 -8.72 0.72
N THR A 527 19.36 -8.29 0.31
CA THR A 527 19.57 -7.30 -0.75
C THR A 527 20.37 -7.93 -1.90
N PRO A 528 20.43 -7.33 -3.11
CA PRO A 528 21.23 -7.88 -4.20
C PRO A 528 22.72 -8.00 -3.85
N ASP A 529 23.24 -7.10 -3.02
CA ASP A 529 24.68 -6.98 -2.73
C ASP A 529 25.08 -7.58 -1.38
N SER A 530 24.13 -7.81 -0.47
CA SER A 530 24.43 -8.23 0.89
C SER A 530 23.25 -8.92 1.59
N VAL A 531 23.60 -9.70 2.60
CA VAL A 531 22.63 -10.27 3.53
C VAL A 531 23.00 -9.81 4.93
N GLU A 532 22.09 -9.07 5.57
CA GLU A 532 22.31 -8.54 6.91
C GLU A 532 21.35 -9.18 7.90
N SER A 533 21.86 -9.51 9.08
CA SER A 533 21.07 -10.09 10.17
C SER A 533 20.95 -9.09 11.32
N PHE A 534 19.70 -8.88 11.77
CA PHE A 534 19.37 -7.95 12.86
C PHE A 534 18.63 -8.72 13.95
N ASN A 535 19.11 -8.63 15.18
CA ASN A 535 18.41 -9.17 16.34
C ASN A 535 17.32 -8.20 16.77
N GLY A 536 16.11 -8.72 17.00
CA GLY A 536 14.96 -7.93 17.43
C GLY A 536 13.83 -7.90 16.41
N GLY A 537 12.81 -7.10 16.73
CA GLY A 537 11.62 -6.90 15.92
C GLY A 537 11.82 -5.90 14.77
N PHE A 538 10.75 -5.69 14.04
CA PHE A 538 10.78 -4.85 12.84
C PHE A 538 11.03 -3.36 13.14
N ASP A 539 10.46 -2.82 14.23
CA ASP A 539 10.65 -1.39 14.57
C ASP A 539 12.11 -1.11 14.95
N GLU A 540 12.76 -2.02 15.70
CA GLU A 540 14.18 -1.94 16.04
C GLU A 540 15.07 -2.00 14.79
N TYR A 541 14.76 -2.90 13.84
CA TYR A 541 15.42 -2.95 12.53
C TYR A 541 15.31 -1.62 11.79
N MET A 542 14.11 -1.02 11.75
CA MET A 542 13.87 0.25 11.07
C MET A 542 14.62 1.42 11.73
N GLU A 543 14.75 1.46 13.04
CA GLU A 543 15.54 2.46 13.75
C GLU A 543 17.02 2.37 13.37
N VAL A 544 17.58 1.15 13.35
CA VAL A 544 18.97 0.92 12.94
C VAL A 544 19.18 1.32 11.48
N LYS A 545 18.25 0.99 10.59
CA LYS A 545 18.35 1.33 9.17
C LYS A 545 18.29 2.85 8.94
N ARG A 546 17.39 3.56 9.63
CA ARG A 546 17.29 5.02 9.58
C ARG A 546 18.57 5.69 10.13
N ALA A 547 19.11 5.16 11.23
CA ALA A 547 20.36 5.67 11.78
C ALA A 547 21.55 5.50 10.81
N LYS A 548 21.64 4.34 10.14
CA LYS A 548 22.65 4.08 9.08
C LYS A 548 22.48 5.05 7.90
N GLN A 549 21.25 5.28 7.42
CA GLN A 549 20.98 6.21 6.31
C GLN A 549 21.37 7.64 6.66
N LEU A 550 20.95 8.15 7.82
CA LEU A 550 21.32 9.48 8.31
C LEU A 550 22.84 9.66 8.48
N ALA A 551 23.54 8.60 8.90
CA ALA A 551 25.00 8.63 9.02
C ALA A 551 25.66 8.71 7.63
N THR A 552 25.15 7.99 6.66
CA THR A 552 25.64 8.00 5.26
C THR A 552 25.39 9.36 4.59
N GLU A 553 24.19 9.93 4.76
CA GLU A 553 23.85 11.27 4.26
C GLU A 553 24.77 12.35 4.84
N LYS A 554 25.00 12.33 6.15
CA LYS A 554 25.95 13.25 6.80
C LYS A 554 27.38 13.10 6.27
N GLN A 555 27.82 11.88 5.99
CA GLN A 555 29.15 11.64 5.40
C GLN A 555 29.24 12.21 3.96
N ILE A 556 28.19 12.06 3.16
CA ILE A 556 28.12 12.61 1.81
C ILE A 556 28.12 14.16 1.86
N GLU A 557 27.36 14.75 2.79
CA GLU A 557 27.37 16.21 2.99
C GLU A 557 28.74 16.73 3.42
N ILE A 558 29.41 16.04 4.35
CA ILE A 558 30.77 16.40 4.79
C ILE A 558 31.75 16.31 3.60
N GLN A 559 31.69 15.26 2.80
CA GLN A 559 32.53 15.11 1.61
C GLN A 559 32.27 16.19 0.55
N LYS A 560 30.99 16.55 0.32
CA LYS A 560 30.62 17.66 -0.58
C LYS A 560 31.12 19.01 -0.04
N ALA A 561 31.01 19.24 1.26
CA ALA A 561 31.50 20.46 1.89
C ALA A 561 33.06 20.55 1.89
N GLU A 562 33.78 19.44 2.04
CA GLU A 562 35.24 19.39 1.92
C GLU A 562 35.71 19.62 0.49
N LYS A 563 34.99 19.06 -0.50
CA LYS A 563 35.26 19.27 -1.92
C LYS A 563 35.05 20.73 -2.33
N ALA A 564 33.95 21.34 -1.87
CA ALA A 564 33.65 22.76 -2.09
C ALA A 564 34.71 23.68 -1.41
N LYS A 565 35.19 23.33 -0.22
CA LYS A 565 36.28 24.05 0.46
C LYS A 565 37.60 23.94 -0.26
N LYS A 566 37.96 22.78 -0.84
CA LYS A 566 39.18 22.61 -1.66
C LYS A 566 39.11 23.42 -2.94
N GLU A 567 37.95 23.41 -3.65
CA GLU A 567 37.77 24.23 -4.86
C GLU A 567 37.77 25.74 -4.57
N ALA A 568 37.23 26.18 -3.42
CA ALA A 568 37.30 27.58 -3.01
C ALA A 568 38.76 28.02 -2.63
N ALA A 569 39.54 27.11 -2.01
CA ALA A 569 40.95 27.36 -1.70
C ALA A 569 41.83 27.45 -2.95
N GLU A 570 41.60 26.65 -3.99
CA GLU A 570 42.31 26.73 -5.28
C GLU A 570 41.96 28.01 -6.06
N LYS A 571 40.74 28.52 -5.94
CA LYS A 571 40.36 29.82 -6.56
C LYS A 571 40.96 31.03 -5.84
N SER A 572 41.22 30.93 -4.55
CA SER A 572 41.84 32.04 -3.81
C SER A 572 43.34 32.28 -4.11
N VAL A 573 44.06 31.30 -4.63
CA VAL A 573 45.48 31.41 -5.00
C VAL A 573 45.71 32.09 -6.35
N LYS A 574 44.68 32.24 -7.20
CA LYS A 574 44.79 32.84 -8.55
C LYS A 574 44.40 34.33 -8.64
N ALA A 575 44.01 35.00 -7.54
CA ALA A 575 43.48 36.37 -7.59
C ALA A 575 44.39 37.40 -6.91
N TYR A 576 45.65 37.54 -7.34
CA TYR A 576 46.50 38.72 -7.00
C TYR A 576 47.16 39.28 -8.25
N ARG A 577 46.57 40.35 -8.86
CA ARG A 577 47.28 41.48 -9.51
C ARG A 577 46.35 42.50 -10.20
N SER A 578 46.26 43.67 -9.61
CA SER A 578 46.30 45.09 -10.03
C SER A 578 45.52 45.55 -11.31
N LYS A 579 44.86 46.67 -11.37
CA LYS A 579 44.98 48.08 -11.05
C LYS A 579 43.84 48.93 -11.64
N GLU A 580 43.53 49.90 -11.04
CA GLU A 580 42.49 50.85 -10.73
C GLU A 580 41.95 51.81 -11.80
N GLN A 581 42.12 51.68 -13.09
CA GLN A 581 41.69 52.72 -14.02
C GLN A 581 41.01 52.26 -15.35
N ARG A 582 40.67 51.02 -15.44
CA ARG A 582 39.76 50.54 -16.53
C ARG A 582 38.44 50.08 -15.95
N SER A 583 38.00 50.82 -14.88
CA SER A 583 37.16 50.16 -13.90
C SER A 583 35.63 50.42 -13.97
N ALA A 584 35.12 51.22 -14.84
CA ALA A 584 33.68 51.37 -14.95
C ALA A 584 33.09 50.42 -16.04
N ASP A 585 33.64 50.46 -17.25
CA ASP A 585 33.19 49.54 -18.33
C ASP A 585 33.69 48.12 -18.15
N ALA A 586 34.90 47.97 -17.56
CA ALA A 586 35.35 46.64 -17.19
C ALA A 586 34.54 46.01 -16.04
N LYS A 587 34.00 46.83 -15.09
CA LYS A 587 33.10 46.35 -14.05
C LYS A 587 31.74 45.93 -14.58
N LYS A 588 31.14 46.68 -15.52
CA LYS A 588 29.91 46.29 -16.16
C LYS A 588 30.06 45.08 -17.05
N ARG A 589 31.16 45.00 -17.86
CA ARG A 589 31.47 43.80 -18.69
C ARG A 589 31.81 42.59 -17.83
N ASN A 590 32.48 42.76 -16.70
CA ASN A 590 32.73 41.65 -15.80
C ASN A 590 31.45 41.20 -15.07
N ARG A 591 30.56 42.14 -14.71
CA ARG A 591 29.27 41.79 -14.09
C ARG A 591 28.35 41.03 -15.05
N ILE A 592 28.27 41.46 -16.33
CA ILE A 592 27.55 40.73 -17.38
C ILE A 592 28.11 39.33 -17.56
N ARG A 593 29.44 39.18 -17.63
CA ARG A 593 30.07 37.84 -17.72
C ARG A 593 29.93 37.01 -16.47
N GLU A 594 29.82 37.62 -15.30
CA GLU A 594 29.52 36.92 -14.06
C GLU A 594 28.08 36.44 -14.04
N LEU A 595 27.13 37.28 -14.45
CA LEU A 595 25.74 36.92 -14.56
C LEU A 595 25.50 35.81 -15.60
N GLU A 596 26.15 35.90 -16.78
CA GLU A 596 26.12 34.82 -17.78
C GLU A 596 26.60 33.47 -17.20
N LYS A 597 27.72 33.49 -16.46
CA LYS A 597 28.24 32.28 -15.82
C LYS A 597 27.39 31.77 -14.65
N GLU A 598 26.79 32.72 -13.90
CA GLU A 598 25.90 32.33 -12.80
C GLU A 598 24.58 31.79 -13.31
N ILE A 599 24.04 32.34 -14.42
CA ILE A 599 22.86 31.81 -15.12
C ILE A 599 23.18 30.41 -15.66
N GLU A 600 24.32 30.27 -16.40
CA GLU A 600 24.76 28.98 -16.94
C GLU A 600 25.06 27.94 -15.83
N LYS A 601 25.56 28.38 -14.69
CA LYS A 601 25.79 27.53 -13.53
C LYS A 601 24.49 27.14 -12.85
N LEU A 602 23.55 28.08 -12.67
CA LEU A 602 22.23 27.79 -12.12
C LEU A 602 21.44 26.86 -13.03
N GLU A 603 21.56 27.03 -14.36
CA GLU A 603 20.95 26.12 -15.33
C GLU A 603 21.58 24.72 -15.26
N ALA A 604 22.92 24.62 -15.14
CA ALA A 604 23.60 23.34 -14.93
C ALA A 604 23.27 22.70 -13.57
N GLU A 605 23.15 23.50 -12.51
CA GLU A 605 22.74 23.02 -11.19
C GLU A 605 21.27 22.59 -11.17
N MET A 606 20.41 23.29 -11.90
CA MET A 606 19.02 22.90 -12.10
C MET A 606 18.92 21.59 -12.90
N GLN A 607 19.75 21.43 -13.93
CA GLN A 607 19.83 20.20 -14.70
C GLN A 607 20.37 19.04 -13.84
N ALA A 608 21.40 19.28 -13.04
CA ALA A 608 21.93 18.28 -12.12
C ALA A 608 20.92 17.90 -11.02
N LEU A 609 20.17 18.87 -10.48
CA LEU A 609 19.08 18.61 -9.57
C LEU A 609 17.94 17.81 -10.22
N GLN A 610 17.63 18.05 -11.48
CA GLN A 610 16.68 17.23 -12.25
C GLN A 610 17.18 15.80 -12.41
N GLU A 611 18.47 15.62 -12.68
CA GLU A 611 19.09 14.29 -12.77
C GLU A 611 19.15 13.59 -11.40
N GLU A 612 19.48 14.31 -10.32
CA GLU A 612 19.41 13.78 -8.95
C GLU A 612 17.99 13.41 -8.54
N MET A 613 17.01 14.25 -8.85
CA MET A 613 15.59 13.96 -8.62
C MET A 613 15.08 12.77 -9.41
N ALA A 614 15.66 12.49 -10.56
CA ALA A 614 15.37 11.29 -11.38
C ALA A 614 16.10 10.03 -10.88
N SER A 615 17.04 10.15 -9.93
CA SER A 615 17.78 8.99 -9.44
C SER A 615 16.91 8.08 -8.57
N PRO A 616 17.10 6.75 -8.64
CA PRO A 616 16.31 5.79 -7.86
C PRO A 616 16.37 6.02 -6.34
N GLU A 617 17.50 6.53 -5.84
CA GLU A 617 17.73 6.77 -4.41
C GLU A 617 16.91 7.95 -3.87
N VAL A 618 16.78 9.02 -4.65
CA VAL A 618 16.01 10.21 -4.29
C VAL A 618 14.52 9.98 -4.53
N CYS A 619 14.15 9.28 -5.59
CA CYS A 619 12.75 8.97 -5.91
C CYS A 619 12.09 8.03 -4.90
N GLN A 620 12.84 7.21 -4.19
CA GLN A 620 12.34 6.34 -3.12
C GLN A 620 12.17 7.05 -1.78
N ASN A 621 12.72 8.25 -1.61
CA ASN A 621 12.63 9.01 -0.36
C ASN A 621 11.81 10.29 -0.56
N TYR A 622 10.55 10.27 -0.11
CA TYR A 622 9.61 11.38 -0.31
C TYR A 622 10.08 12.70 0.31
N GLN A 623 10.67 12.67 1.51
CA GLN A 623 11.15 13.89 2.18
C GLN A 623 12.33 14.51 1.43
N LEU A 624 13.27 13.68 1.00
CA LEU A 624 14.44 14.12 0.24
C LEU A 624 14.02 14.71 -1.12
N MET A 625 13.01 14.13 -1.74
CA MET A 625 12.47 14.64 -2.99
C MET A 625 11.79 16.00 -2.82
N GLN A 626 11.06 16.21 -1.74
CA GLN A 626 10.39 17.48 -1.44
C GLN A 626 11.42 18.59 -1.18
N GLU A 627 12.51 18.28 -0.46
CA GLU A 627 13.63 19.20 -0.26
C GLU A 627 14.28 19.58 -1.59
N LYS A 628 14.53 18.59 -2.47
CA LYS A 628 15.13 18.82 -3.79
C LYS A 628 14.20 19.61 -4.74
N CYS A 629 12.90 19.39 -4.70
CA CYS A 629 11.92 20.21 -5.43
C CYS A 629 11.93 21.67 -4.95
N ALA A 630 11.98 21.90 -3.64
CA ALA A 630 12.05 23.24 -3.08
C ALA A 630 13.37 23.95 -3.47
N GLU A 631 14.49 23.21 -3.48
CA GLU A 631 15.79 23.71 -3.92
C GLU A 631 15.79 24.07 -5.41
N PHE A 632 15.15 23.26 -6.24
CA PHE A 632 14.98 23.53 -7.68
C PHE A 632 14.17 24.80 -7.94
N GLU A 633 13.01 24.97 -7.25
CA GLU A 633 12.19 26.18 -7.39
C GLU A 633 12.93 27.44 -6.92
N GLN A 634 13.71 27.33 -5.84
CA GLN A 634 14.51 28.44 -5.34
C GLN A 634 15.61 28.86 -6.35
N LYS A 635 16.25 27.90 -7.01
CA LYS A 635 17.26 28.16 -8.05
C LYS A 635 16.64 28.71 -9.33
N LYS A 636 15.42 28.30 -9.69
CA LYS A 636 14.66 28.85 -10.81
C LYS A 636 14.32 30.33 -10.61
N LEU A 637 13.90 30.72 -9.40
CA LEU A 637 13.66 32.11 -9.04
C LEU A 637 14.94 32.95 -9.13
N LEU A 638 16.05 32.40 -8.62
CA LEU A 638 17.34 33.09 -8.68
C LEU A 638 17.87 33.26 -10.11
N SER A 639 17.67 32.26 -10.96
CA SER A 639 18.03 32.35 -12.39
C SER A 639 17.21 33.42 -13.11
N ALA A 640 15.92 33.56 -12.80
CA ALA A 640 15.07 34.63 -13.35
C ALA A 640 15.54 36.01 -12.90
N GLU A 641 15.86 36.21 -11.61
CA GLU A 641 16.40 37.48 -11.09
C GLU A 641 17.74 37.85 -11.77
N TYR A 642 18.62 36.89 -11.98
CA TYR A 642 19.90 37.14 -12.66
C TYR A 642 19.75 37.42 -14.16
N SER A 643 18.76 36.81 -14.81
CA SER A 643 18.42 37.09 -16.21
C SER A 643 17.87 38.50 -16.38
N ASP A 644 17.04 38.97 -15.44
CA ASP A 644 16.52 40.35 -15.46
C ASP A 644 17.64 41.37 -15.20
N GLU A 645 18.56 41.11 -14.26
CA GLU A 645 19.74 41.95 -13.99
C GLU A 645 20.69 42.01 -15.22
N TRP A 646 20.88 40.86 -15.89
CA TRP A 646 21.66 40.76 -17.12
C TRP A 646 21.06 41.58 -18.26
N LEU A 647 19.74 41.48 -18.44
CA LEU A 647 19.00 42.23 -19.48
C LEU A 647 19.14 43.76 -19.27
N MET A 648 18.94 44.26 -18.04
CA MET A 648 19.11 45.64 -17.68
C MET A 648 20.53 46.15 -17.92
N LEU A 649 21.55 45.38 -17.55
CA LEU A 649 22.95 45.76 -17.73
C LEU A 649 23.41 45.69 -19.22
N SER A 650 22.83 44.79 -20.00
CA SER A 650 23.11 44.69 -21.45
C SER A 650 22.46 45.85 -22.22
N GLU A 651 21.23 46.23 -21.91
CA GLU A 651 20.57 47.41 -22.46
C GLU A 651 21.29 48.75 -22.10
N GLU A 652 21.83 48.84 -20.87
CA GLU A 652 22.66 49.98 -20.46
C GLU A 652 24.04 50.03 -21.17
N MET A 653 24.50 48.95 -21.76
CA MET A 653 25.75 48.91 -22.54
C MET A 653 25.56 49.16 -24.03
N GLU A 654 24.36 48.94 -24.59
CA GLU A 654 24.00 49.26 -25.96
C GLU A 654 23.51 50.72 -26.13
N SER A 655 23.13 51.35 -25.02
CA SER A 655 22.79 52.79 -24.97
C SER A 655 24.04 53.65 -24.69
#